data_fc141e160a2854248d1f6e973aa8d9b1
#
_entry.id   fc141e160a2854248d1f6e973aa8d9b1
#
_cell.length_a   1.000
_cell.length_b   1.000
_cell.length_c   1.000
_cell.angle_alpha   90.00
_cell.angle_beta   90.00
_cell.angle_gamma   90.00
#
_symmetry.space_group_name_H-M   'P 1'
#
loop_
_entity.id
_entity.type
_entity.pdbx_description
1 polymer ?
#
loop_
_entity_poly.entity_id
_entity_poly.type
_entity_poly.pdbx_seq_one_letter_code
_entity_poly.pdbx_strand_id
1 'polypeptide(L)'
;MKVAGRWVWVAVIALLTVQATQMALVVHRESLTFDEDDHIFAGYMMGHTGDYGLNPEHPPLVKLLAALPLFGRALWVPPLHRRDFKAEAYLNGRDFLARNDGASQHLVFRMRLVVGSLALALTLLVFIAAREWFGTPAAMIALVLAVFDPNIIAHSALVTTDMGVTLFFLASIYGFYRYVKQPTLLRLLLTGIAAGLLLATKHSGILLAPMLLLLIGWEILTAPKGTRGRMTLRLSGAFVAIVVVGVLVLWAFYGFRYAARPAGLTLSTSLADYVAPLSHFDAAAVMAIAHLRLLPESYLMGIVDVKRMAQFYPTFIFGKVYAHGQWWYFPAVILIKTTLGMLALIALAAFAILTGRLRKGRELAYLLIPACFYLLVAILAGMNIGARHLLPADAFTIILSAGAIAALASYSRRWAWVGAALLLAHIASSLAAFPNYIPYANEAWGGPANVHNLLSDANVDWAQQLFQVKEWQDRHPGEECWFAYFARPEIDPAVYGIRCHALPNIDTLWLGGSDIVPPEIHGSVLISAGDLSGCEWPSSRMNPYTAFQSLQPDEMIDYGVLVYRGSFQVNQAAALSRAQRANELLAAGKPAEALPLAHEAVAIDPVEIISQTALGDIAAALGQKDEARQAWQAAIASARQLEPDAQVSYIPDLETKLKRL
;
A
#
# COMPACT_ATOMS: atom_id res chain seq x y z
N MET A 1 -22.86 35.82 -18.01
CA MET A 1 -21.66 34.96 -17.86
C MET A 1 -21.01 35.03 -16.48
N LYS A 2 -20.84 36.19 -15.82
CA LYS A 2 -20.19 36.29 -14.47
C LYS A 2 -20.97 35.60 -13.35
N VAL A 3 -22.30 35.64 -13.34
CA VAL A 3 -23.16 35.04 -12.31
C VAL A 3 -23.12 33.50 -12.37
N ALA A 4 -23.18 32.90 -13.57
CA ALA A 4 -23.07 31.45 -13.74
C ALA A 4 -21.72 30.88 -13.26
N GLY A 5 -20.62 31.62 -13.43
CA GLY A 5 -19.31 31.26 -12.93
C GLY A 5 -19.22 31.19 -11.40
N ARG A 6 -19.92 32.08 -10.68
CA ARG A 6 -19.93 32.11 -9.22
C ARG A 6 -20.60 30.86 -8.62
N TRP A 7 -21.72 30.43 -9.17
CA TRP A 7 -22.45 29.25 -8.71
C TRP A 7 -21.66 27.93 -8.92
N VAL A 8 -20.86 27.85 -10.00
CA VAL A 8 -19.97 26.70 -10.20
C VAL A 8 -18.97 26.58 -9.05
N TRP A 9 -18.33 27.68 -8.65
CA TRP A 9 -17.37 27.65 -7.55
C TRP A 9 -18.02 27.37 -6.19
N VAL A 10 -19.25 27.84 -5.96
CA VAL A 10 -20.04 27.48 -4.77
C VAL A 10 -20.27 25.97 -4.73
N ALA A 11 -20.67 25.37 -5.85
CA ALA A 11 -20.85 23.91 -5.94
C ALA A 11 -19.53 23.13 -5.74
N VAL A 12 -18.41 23.64 -6.29
CA VAL A 12 -17.08 23.04 -6.06
C VAL A 12 -16.72 23.05 -4.58
N ILE A 13 -16.85 24.19 -3.90
CA ILE A 13 -16.56 24.30 -2.47
C ILE A 13 -17.47 23.39 -1.66
N ALA A 14 -18.77 23.34 -1.97
CA ALA A 14 -19.72 22.47 -1.28
C ALA A 14 -19.33 20.97 -1.41
N LEU A 15 -18.99 20.51 -2.61
CA LEU A 15 -18.57 19.13 -2.85
C LEU A 15 -17.23 18.80 -2.18
N LEU A 16 -16.25 19.69 -2.22
CA LEU A 16 -15.01 19.51 -1.48
C LEU A 16 -15.23 19.48 0.04
N THR A 17 -16.20 20.25 0.56
CA THR A 17 -16.59 20.18 1.98
C THR A 17 -17.24 18.84 2.31
N VAL A 18 -18.09 18.30 1.41
CA VAL A 18 -18.66 16.95 1.56
C VAL A 18 -17.53 15.91 1.64
N GLN A 19 -16.57 15.95 0.70
CA GLN A 19 -15.42 15.05 0.73
C GLN A 19 -14.60 15.17 2.02
N ALA A 20 -14.27 16.39 2.45
CA ALA A 20 -13.54 16.63 3.69
C ALA A 20 -14.27 16.07 4.90
N THR A 21 -15.60 16.20 4.95
CA THR A 21 -16.44 15.65 6.02
C THR A 21 -16.44 14.12 6.01
N GLN A 22 -16.63 13.50 4.83
CA GLN A 22 -16.56 12.04 4.68
C GLN A 22 -15.22 11.51 5.18
N MET A 23 -14.09 12.09 4.70
CA MET A 23 -12.75 11.70 5.13
C MET A 23 -12.58 11.81 6.65
N ALA A 24 -12.97 12.94 7.24
CA ALA A 24 -12.81 13.16 8.68
C ALA A 24 -13.62 12.16 9.51
N LEU A 25 -14.85 11.84 9.09
CA LEU A 25 -15.70 10.86 9.77
C LEU A 25 -15.14 9.44 9.65
N VAL A 26 -14.64 9.06 8.48
CA VAL A 26 -14.05 7.74 8.24
C VAL A 26 -12.81 7.54 9.10
N VAL A 27 -11.82 8.43 8.97
CA VAL A 27 -10.53 8.26 9.68
C VAL A 27 -10.62 8.51 11.19
N HIS A 28 -11.72 9.13 11.67
CA HIS A 28 -11.98 9.23 13.12
C HIS A 28 -12.45 7.89 13.69
N ARG A 29 -13.04 7.03 12.89
CA ARG A 29 -13.52 5.70 13.27
C ARG A 29 -12.46 4.62 13.12
N GLU A 30 -11.47 4.81 12.23
CA GLU A 30 -10.44 3.83 11.93
C GLU A 30 -9.27 3.91 12.92
N SER A 31 -8.82 2.75 13.42
CA SER A 31 -7.53 2.62 14.10
C SER A 31 -6.37 2.86 13.11
N LEU A 32 -5.13 2.81 13.58
CA LEU A 32 -3.96 2.85 12.69
C LEU A 32 -4.05 1.78 11.61
N THR A 33 -3.65 2.12 10.39
CA THR A 33 -3.39 1.16 9.33
C THR A 33 -1.90 0.79 9.32
N PHE A 34 -1.57 -0.36 8.72
CA PHE A 34 -0.26 -1.01 8.82
C PHE A 34 0.94 -0.07 8.57
N ASP A 35 0.90 0.77 7.56
CA ASP A 35 2.05 1.63 7.19
C ASP A 35 2.12 2.96 7.99
N GLU A 36 1.13 3.29 8.84
CA GLU A 36 1.02 4.66 9.37
C GLU A 36 2.00 4.98 10.50
N ASP A 37 2.28 4.04 11.38
CA ASP A 37 3.12 4.26 12.55
C ASP A 37 4.59 4.49 12.17
N ASP A 38 5.12 3.72 11.25
CA ASP A 38 6.47 3.87 10.74
C ASP A 38 6.63 5.13 9.86
N HIS A 39 5.63 5.47 9.02
CA HIS A 39 5.62 6.71 8.26
C HIS A 39 5.63 7.95 9.15
N ILE A 40 4.83 7.93 10.22
CA ILE A 40 4.73 9.02 11.19
C ILE A 40 6.05 9.17 11.94
N PHE A 41 6.57 8.06 12.48
CA PHE A 41 7.83 8.07 13.21
C PHE A 41 9.00 8.49 12.32
N ALA A 42 9.14 7.89 11.13
CA ALA A 42 10.17 8.29 10.17
C ALA A 42 10.05 9.76 9.77
N GLY A 43 8.83 10.26 9.53
CA GLY A 43 8.59 11.67 9.21
C GLY A 43 9.01 12.62 10.31
N TYR A 44 8.71 12.28 11.58
CA TYR A 44 9.17 13.03 12.74
C TYR A 44 10.70 13.04 12.84
N MET A 45 11.35 11.89 12.70
CA MET A 45 12.80 11.75 12.78
C MET A 45 13.52 12.44 11.60
N MET A 46 12.94 12.40 10.40
CA MET A 46 13.44 13.17 9.25
C MET A 46 13.48 14.66 9.52
N GLY A 47 12.41 15.22 10.09
CA GLY A 47 12.34 16.64 10.39
C GLY A 47 13.12 17.05 11.64
N HIS A 48 13.27 16.16 12.63
CA HIS A 48 13.91 16.46 13.91
C HIS A 48 15.43 16.23 13.88
N THR A 49 15.89 15.12 13.32
CA THR A 49 17.31 14.73 13.31
C THR A 49 17.90 14.61 11.91
N GLY A 50 17.07 14.71 10.88
CA GLY A 50 17.47 14.42 9.50
C GLY A 50 17.77 12.94 9.26
N ASP A 51 17.13 12.01 9.98
CA ASP A 51 17.30 10.57 9.75
C ASP A 51 16.35 10.08 8.64
N TYR A 52 16.89 9.87 7.46
CA TYR A 52 16.15 9.35 6.31
C TYR A 52 16.29 7.82 6.15
N GLY A 53 16.99 7.14 7.06
CA GLY A 53 17.27 5.71 6.95
C GLY A 53 16.27 4.81 7.66
N LEU A 54 15.27 5.36 8.39
CA LEU A 54 14.32 4.55 9.16
C LEU A 54 13.25 3.89 8.28
N ASN A 55 12.78 4.56 7.25
CA ASN A 55 11.82 3.99 6.31
C ASN A 55 12.17 4.47 4.88
N PRO A 56 13.23 3.92 4.25
CA PRO A 56 13.63 4.27 2.90
C PRO A 56 12.66 3.77 1.81
N GLU A 57 11.78 2.83 2.12
CA GLU A 57 10.77 2.25 1.23
C GLU A 57 9.87 3.33 0.59
N HIS A 58 9.68 4.41 1.31
CA HIS A 58 8.91 5.55 0.85
C HIS A 58 9.72 6.85 0.94
N PRO A 59 9.71 7.70 -0.11
CA PRO A 59 10.35 9.00 -0.08
C PRO A 59 9.72 9.97 0.94
N PRO A 60 10.37 11.09 1.31
CA PRO A 60 10.09 11.84 2.53
C PRO A 60 8.86 12.75 2.49
N LEU A 61 8.32 13.14 1.31
CA LEU A 61 7.36 14.25 1.22
C LEU A 61 6.12 14.05 2.10
N VAL A 62 5.42 12.91 1.95
CA VAL A 62 4.16 12.68 2.70
C VAL A 62 4.44 12.49 4.18
N LYS A 63 5.53 11.81 4.53
CA LYS A 63 5.96 11.62 5.91
C LYS A 63 6.27 12.95 6.61
N LEU A 64 6.99 13.85 5.95
CA LEU A 64 7.26 15.20 6.48
C LEU A 64 6.00 16.05 6.59
N LEU A 65 5.07 15.96 5.63
CA LEU A 65 3.77 16.64 5.72
C LEU A 65 2.96 16.11 6.90
N ALA A 66 2.86 14.79 7.05
CA ALA A 66 2.18 14.16 8.18
C ALA A 66 2.77 14.60 9.52
N ALA A 67 4.09 14.72 9.62
CA ALA A 67 4.77 15.11 10.85
C ALA A 67 4.61 16.60 11.22
N LEU A 68 4.08 17.46 10.33
CA LEU A 68 3.93 18.90 10.61
C LEU A 68 3.24 19.22 11.97
N PRO A 69 2.14 18.53 12.36
CA PRO A 69 1.50 18.78 13.66
C PRO A 69 2.35 18.38 14.89
N LEU A 70 3.42 17.62 14.68
CA LEU A 70 4.32 17.13 15.73
C LEU A 70 5.48 18.09 16.02
N PHE A 71 5.88 18.90 15.03
CA PHE A 71 7.01 19.80 15.19
C PHE A 71 6.74 20.85 16.26
N GLY A 72 7.77 21.12 17.07
CA GLY A 72 7.68 22.04 18.22
C GLY A 72 7.08 21.42 19.48
N ARG A 73 6.71 20.12 19.46
CA ARG A 73 6.28 19.36 20.63
C ARG A 73 7.44 18.58 21.22
N ALA A 74 7.52 18.54 22.55
CA ALA A 74 8.44 17.67 23.27
C ALA A 74 7.84 16.27 23.34
N LEU A 75 8.16 15.42 22.36
CA LEU A 75 7.70 14.04 22.28
C LEU A 75 8.81 13.09 22.76
N TRP A 76 8.40 12.00 23.39
CA TRP A 76 9.31 10.92 23.70
C TRP A 76 9.73 10.19 22.42
N VAL A 77 11.02 9.91 22.29
CA VAL A 77 11.59 9.17 21.15
C VAL A 77 12.20 7.88 21.69
N PRO A 78 11.84 6.71 21.11
CA PRO A 78 12.46 5.45 21.51
C PRO A 78 13.94 5.46 21.16
N PRO A 79 14.79 4.73 21.92
CA PRO A 79 16.21 4.62 21.60
C PRO A 79 16.38 3.91 20.25
N LEU A 80 17.25 4.46 19.40
CA LEU A 80 17.59 3.85 18.13
C LEU A 80 18.57 2.70 18.38
N HIS A 81 18.14 1.51 18.06
CA HIS A 81 18.96 0.30 18.12
C HIS A 81 19.53 0.00 16.73
N ARG A 82 20.68 -0.69 16.67
CA ARG A 82 21.24 -1.17 15.39
C ARG A 82 20.53 -2.45 14.95
N ARG A 83 19.24 -2.34 14.65
CA ARG A 83 18.42 -3.41 14.07
C ARG A 83 18.39 -3.25 12.54
N ASP A 84 17.82 -4.25 11.85
CA ASP A 84 17.37 -4.07 10.48
C ASP A 84 16.47 -2.82 10.40
N PHE A 85 16.61 -2.03 9.32
CA PHE A 85 15.94 -0.72 9.24
C PHE A 85 14.41 -0.83 9.26
N LYS A 86 13.83 -1.93 8.75
CA LYS A 86 12.37 -2.17 8.80
C LYS A 86 11.93 -2.47 10.22
N ALA A 87 12.57 -3.44 10.88
CA ALA A 87 12.27 -3.78 12.27
C ALA A 87 12.45 -2.56 13.20
N GLU A 88 13.47 -1.71 12.94
CA GLU A 88 13.65 -0.48 13.71
C GLU A 88 12.52 0.54 13.47
N ALA A 89 12.07 0.70 12.22
CA ALA A 89 11.00 1.62 11.88
C ALA A 89 9.67 1.19 12.50
N TYR A 90 9.26 -0.05 12.31
CA TYR A 90 8.01 -0.62 12.80
C TYR A 90 7.92 -0.61 14.32
N LEU A 91 8.85 -1.27 15.02
CA LEU A 91 8.78 -1.37 16.48
C LEU A 91 8.93 0.01 17.16
N ASN A 92 9.78 0.88 16.61
CA ASN A 92 9.94 2.23 17.17
C ASN A 92 8.75 3.14 16.82
N GLY A 93 8.12 2.96 15.65
CA GLY A 93 6.87 3.64 15.28
C GLY A 93 5.75 3.31 16.25
N ARG A 94 5.53 2.01 16.48
CA ARG A 94 4.60 1.50 17.50
C ARG A 94 4.85 2.13 18.88
N ASP A 95 6.07 2.01 19.39
CA ASP A 95 6.42 2.47 20.74
C ASP A 95 6.30 4.01 20.87
N PHE A 96 6.67 4.74 19.79
CA PHE A 96 6.53 6.19 19.72
C PHE A 96 5.06 6.62 19.81
N LEU A 97 4.17 6.02 19.02
CA LEU A 97 2.75 6.37 19.06
C LEU A 97 2.06 5.87 20.30
N ALA A 98 2.35 4.66 20.77
CA ALA A 98 1.77 4.11 22.00
C ALA A 98 2.02 5.04 23.20
N ARG A 99 3.23 5.60 23.31
CA ARG A 99 3.60 6.45 24.42
C ARG A 99 3.17 7.91 24.28
N ASN A 100 3.13 8.46 23.07
CA ASN A 100 2.82 9.88 22.85
C ASN A 100 1.35 10.15 22.54
N ASP A 101 0.59 9.20 22.02
CA ASP A 101 -0.81 9.37 21.61
C ASP A 101 -1.75 8.29 22.20
N GLY A 102 -1.29 7.03 22.25
CA GLY A 102 -2.04 5.89 22.77
C GLY A 102 -3.35 5.65 22.00
N ALA A 103 -4.34 5.06 22.67
CA ALA A 103 -5.65 4.77 22.09
C ALA A 103 -6.46 6.01 21.70
N SER A 104 -6.09 7.20 22.19
CA SER A 104 -6.82 8.44 21.86
C SER A 104 -6.68 8.86 20.40
N GLN A 105 -5.57 8.51 19.77
CA GLN A 105 -5.21 8.85 18.39
C GLN A 105 -5.44 10.32 17.98
N HIS A 106 -5.36 11.25 18.94
CA HIS A 106 -5.55 12.68 18.65
C HIS A 106 -4.46 13.25 17.75
N LEU A 107 -3.21 12.78 17.90
CA LEU A 107 -2.11 13.20 17.04
C LEU A 107 -2.26 12.56 15.64
N VAL A 108 -2.53 11.26 15.58
CA VAL A 108 -2.76 10.53 14.33
C VAL A 108 -3.89 11.18 13.53
N PHE A 109 -5.02 11.50 14.18
CA PHE A 109 -6.13 12.17 13.49
C PHE A 109 -5.72 13.51 12.86
N ARG A 110 -4.92 14.34 13.59
CA ARG A 110 -4.42 15.61 13.02
C ARG A 110 -3.49 15.39 11.84
N MET A 111 -2.63 14.38 11.90
CA MET A 111 -1.71 14.03 10.82
C MET A 111 -2.47 13.53 9.59
N ARG A 112 -3.49 12.70 9.78
CA ARG A 112 -4.41 12.23 8.74
C ARG A 112 -5.12 13.40 8.04
N LEU A 113 -5.59 14.42 8.77
CA LEU A 113 -6.20 15.61 8.17
C LEU A 113 -5.20 16.41 7.30
N VAL A 114 -3.94 16.50 7.70
CA VAL A 114 -2.90 17.15 6.88
C VAL A 114 -2.69 16.38 5.58
N VAL A 115 -2.55 15.06 5.65
CA VAL A 115 -2.40 14.23 4.44
C VAL A 115 -3.67 14.27 3.57
N GLY A 116 -4.86 14.30 4.19
CA GLY A 116 -6.14 14.45 3.51
C GLY A 116 -6.26 15.71 2.63
N SER A 117 -5.48 16.76 2.94
CA SER A 117 -5.41 17.95 2.08
C SER A 117 -4.88 17.63 0.66
N LEU A 118 -4.06 16.58 0.50
CA LEU A 118 -3.59 16.13 -0.82
C LEU A 118 -4.75 15.54 -1.65
N ALA A 119 -5.67 14.82 -1.01
CA ALA A 119 -6.86 14.28 -1.70
C ALA A 119 -7.80 15.40 -2.15
N LEU A 120 -8.01 16.43 -1.33
CA LEU A 120 -8.79 17.61 -1.72
C LEU A 120 -8.12 18.36 -2.87
N ALA A 121 -6.79 18.51 -2.84
CA ALA A 121 -6.02 19.12 -3.93
C ALA A 121 -6.12 18.29 -5.22
N LEU A 122 -6.07 16.95 -5.14
CA LEU A 122 -6.28 16.04 -6.25
C LEU A 122 -7.67 16.25 -6.88
N THR A 123 -8.71 16.20 -6.08
CA THR A 123 -10.10 16.36 -6.55
C THR A 123 -10.33 17.74 -7.20
N LEU A 124 -9.75 18.81 -6.63
CA LEU A 124 -9.76 20.12 -7.24
C LEU A 124 -9.00 20.14 -8.58
N LEU A 125 -7.84 19.46 -8.66
CA LEU A 125 -7.06 19.39 -9.89
C LEU A 125 -7.79 18.58 -10.98
N VAL A 126 -8.48 17.49 -10.61
CA VAL A 126 -9.37 16.73 -11.50
C VAL A 126 -10.44 17.66 -12.11
N PHE A 127 -11.10 18.48 -11.28
CA PHE A 127 -12.06 19.48 -11.76
C PHE A 127 -11.42 20.49 -12.71
N ILE A 128 -10.24 21.04 -12.36
CA ILE A 128 -9.56 22.06 -13.19
C ILE A 128 -9.14 21.47 -14.54
N ALA A 129 -8.54 20.29 -14.55
CA ALA A 129 -8.09 19.61 -15.77
C ALA A 129 -9.29 19.24 -16.66
N ALA A 130 -10.34 18.64 -16.10
CA ALA A 130 -11.56 18.31 -16.83
C ALA A 130 -12.22 19.56 -17.42
N ARG A 131 -12.21 20.68 -16.70
CA ARG A 131 -12.76 21.94 -17.17
C ARG A 131 -11.99 22.51 -18.35
N GLU A 132 -10.65 22.46 -18.32
CA GLU A 132 -9.81 22.93 -19.42
C GLU A 132 -9.96 22.05 -20.66
N TRP A 133 -10.08 20.73 -20.48
CA TRP A 133 -10.10 19.76 -21.57
C TRP A 133 -11.49 19.58 -22.20
N PHE A 134 -12.55 19.54 -21.38
CA PHE A 134 -13.90 19.17 -21.82
C PHE A 134 -14.99 20.19 -21.44
N GLY A 135 -14.65 21.24 -20.71
CA GLY A 135 -15.60 22.28 -20.29
C GLY A 135 -16.29 22.01 -18.95
N THR A 136 -17.08 22.96 -18.49
CA THR A 136 -17.68 22.97 -17.15
C THR A 136 -18.61 21.79 -16.86
N PRO A 137 -19.48 21.31 -17.79
CA PRO A 137 -20.31 20.14 -17.50
C PRO A 137 -19.49 18.88 -17.18
N ALA A 138 -18.47 18.58 -17.99
CA ALA A 138 -17.57 17.47 -17.74
C ALA A 138 -16.80 17.63 -16.41
N ALA A 139 -16.37 18.85 -16.09
CA ALA A 139 -15.68 19.13 -14.84
C ALA A 139 -16.56 18.88 -13.60
N MET A 140 -17.83 19.23 -13.65
CA MET A 140 -18.77 18.97 -12.55
C MET A 140 -19.02 17.47 -12.37
N ILE A 141 -19.14 16.71 -13.48
CA ILE A 141 -19.28 15.25 -13.44
C ILE A 141 -18.00 14.62 -12.85
N ALA A 142 -16.81 15.02 -13.32
CA ALA A 142 -15.54 14.52 -12.82
C ALA A 142 -15.37 14.81 -11.32
N LEU A 143 -15.77 16.00 -10.86
CA LEU A 143 -15.75 16.38 -9.45
C LEU A 143 -16.64 15.46 -8.61
N VAL A 144 -17.87 15.21 -9.04
CA VAL A 144 -18.79 14.30 -8.33
C VAL A 144 -18.24 12.86 -8.31
N LEU A 145 -17.73 12.37 -9.44
CA LEU A 145 -17.12 11.06 -9.50
C LEU A 145 -15.95 10.94 -8.51
N ALA A 146 -15.06 11.92 -8.43
CA ALA A 146 -13.93 11.89 -7.52
C ALA A 146 -14.33 12.02 -6.03
N VAL A 147 -15.34 12.86 -5.72
CA VAL A 147 -15.86 13.08 -4.34
C VAL A 147 -16.49 11.82 -3.76
N PHE A 148 -17.16 11.03 -4.61
CA PHE A 148 -17.85 9.81 -4.20
C PHE A 148 -17.16 8.52 -4.66
N ASP A 149 -15.89 8.58 -5.06
CA ASP A 149 -15.15 7.37 -5.39
C ASP A 149 -14.74 6.62 -4.10
N PRO A 150 -15.19 5.36 -3.90
CA PRO A 150 -14.90 4.62 -2.68
C PRO A 150 -13.41 4.42 -2.42
N ASN A 151 -12.60 4.19 -3.47
CA ASN A 151 -11.16 3.96 -3.32
C ASN A 151 -10.42 5.27 -2.99
N ILE A 152 -10.84 6.41 -3.58
CA ILE A 152 -10.30 7.72 -3.20
C ILE A 152 -10.63 8.02 -1.74
N ILE A 153 -11.87 7.77 -1.29
CA ILE A 153 -12.26 8.03 0.11
C ILE A 153 -11.47 7.12 1.06
N ALA A 154 -11.38 5.81 0.76
CA ALA A 154 -10.66 4.82 1.57
C ALA A 154 -9.22 5.24 1.88
N HIS A 155 -8.52 5.81 0.90
CA HIS A 155 -7.10 6.15 1.02
C HIS A 155 -6.83 7.65 1.18
N SER A 156 -7.89 8.49 1.26
CA SER A 156 -7.77 9.95 1.16
C SER A 156 -6.99 10.60 2.29
N ALA A 157 -7.12 10.10 3.50
CA ALA A 157 -6.55 10.75 4.69
C ALA A 157 -5.60 9.84 5.50
N LEU A 158 -5.37 8.60 5.07
CA LEU A 158 -4.36 7.74 5.68
C LEU A 158 -2.96 8.31 5.45
N VAL A 159 -2.06 8.12 6.43
CA VAL A 159 -0.68 8.61 6.33
C VAL A 159 0.13 7.70 5.39
N THR A 160 -0.29 7.65 4.13
CA THR A 160 0.31 6.86 3.06
C THR A 160 0.61 7.71 1.84
N THR A 161 1.43 7.19 0.95
CA THR A 161 1.92 7.95 -0.22
C THR A 161 0.95 8.01 -1.39
N ASP A 162 -0.20 7.32 -1.33
CA ASP A 162 -1.06 7.03 -2.47
C ASP A 162 -1.78 8.27 -3.03
N MET A 163 -2.32 9.13 -2.14
CA MET A 163 -2.94 10.38 -2.60
C MET A 163 -1.91 11.36 -3.17
N GLY A 164 -0.73 11.43 -2.54
CA GLY A 164 0.35 12.29 -3.04
C GLY A 164 0.84 11.87 -4.42
N VAL A 165 1.10 10.59 -4.65
CA VAL A 165 1.55 10.09 -5.96
C VAL A 165 0.49 10.34 -7.04
N THR A 166 -0.79 10.12 -6.73
CA THR A 166 -1.91 10.35 -7.64
C THR A 166 -2.03 11.84 -8.02
N LEU A 167 -1.97 12.73 -7.01
CA LEU A 167 -1.99 14.18 -7.22
C LEU A 167 -0.85 14.63 -8.14
N PHE A 168 0.38 14.23 -7.83
CA PHE A 168 1.55 14.76 -8.53
C PHE A 168 1.77 14.10 -9.90
N PHE A 169 1.27 12.87 -10.15
CA PHE A 169 1.19 12.36 -11.52
C PHE A 169 0.26 13.23 -12.37
N LEU A 170 -0.96 13.46 -11.92
CA LEU A 170 -1.91 14.31 -12.65
C LEU A 170 -1.36 15.73 -12.83
N ALA A 171 -0.75 16.31 -11.78
CA ALA A 171 -0.18 17.66 -11.84
C ALA A 171 0.97 17.75 -12.86
N SER A 172 1.85 16.74 -12.92
CA SER A 172 2.96 16.69 -13.87
C SER A 172 2.50 16.58 -15.31
N ILE A 173 1.56 15.65 -15.58
CA ILE A 173 1.00 15.45 -16.92
C ILE A 173 0.19 16.67 -17.37
N TYR A 174 -0.65 17.23 -16.51
CA TYR A 174 -1.41 18.46 -16.78
C TYR A 174 -0.49 19.67 -16.97
N GLY A 175 0.54 19.82 -16.15
CA GLY A 175 1.56 20.85 -16.29
C GLY A 175 2.27 20.77 -17.64
N PHE A 176 2.69 19.56 -18.04
CA PHE A 176 3.33 19.31 -19.33
C PHE A 176 2.38 19.61 -20.50
N TYR A 177 1.10 19.21 -20.44
CA TYR A 177 0.07 19.59 -21.42
C TYR A 177 -0.02 21.11 -21.59
N ARG A 178 -0.07 21.87 -20.50
CA ARG A 178 -0.13 23.31 -20.53
C ARG A 178 1.14 23.95 -21.10
N TYR A 179 2.32 23.35 -20.81
CA TYR A 179 3.59 23.78 -21.40
C TYR A 179 3.62 23.57 -22.91
N VAL A 180 3.16 22.42 -23.39
CA VAL A 180 3.12 22.12 -24.83
C VAL A 180 2.20 23.10 -25.57
N LYS A 181 1.03 23.44 -25.00
CA LYS A 181 0.10 24.42 -25.58
C LYS A 181 0.66 25.84 -25.63
N GLN A 182 1.32 26.26 -24.59
CA GLN A 182 1.89 27.62 -24.48
C GLN A 182 3.21 27.52 -23.70
N PRO A 183 4.32 27.40 -24.38
CA PRO A 183 5.62 27.21 -23.76
C PRO A 183 6.09 28.50 -23.08
N THR A 184 6.11 28.48 -21.75
CA THR A 184 6.66 29.53 -20.90
C THR A 184 7.58 28.91 -19.85
N LEU A 185 8.58 29.67 -19.40
CA LEU A 185 9.49 29.21 -18.35
C LEU A 185 8.73 28.83 -17.06
N LEU A 186 7.74 29.63 -16.66
CA LEU A 186 6.95 29.33 -15.46
C LEU A 186 6.24 27.97 -15.56
N ARG A 187 5.62 27.64 -16.71
CA ARG A 187 4.97 26.34 -16.89
C ARG A 187 5.98 25.20 -16.89
N LEU A 188 7.14 25.40 -17.47
CA LEU A 188 8.22 24.42 -17.45
C LEU A 188 8.68 24.16 -16.01
N LEU A 189 8.96 25.21 -15.24
CA LEU A 189 9.40 25.11 -13.85
C LEU A 189 8.32 24.45 -12.96
N LEU A 190 7.04 24.87 -13.10
CA LEU A 190 5.94 24.25 -12.34
C LEU A 190 5.78 22.76 -12.67
N THR A 191 5.98 22.36 -13.94
CA THR A 191 5.99 20.95 -14.33
C THR A 191 7.14 20.19 -13.70
N GLY A 192 8.35 20.77 -13.70
CA GLY A 192 9.54 20.19 -13.07
C GLY A 192 9.38 20.07 -11.55
N ILE A 193 8.80 21.08 -10.89
CA ILE A 193 8.49 21.05 -9.46
C ILE A 193 7.47 19.94 -9.17
N ALA A 194 6.39 19.82 -9.95
CA ALA A 194 5.40 18.74 -9.78
C ALA A 194 6.06 17.37 -9.97
N ALA A 195 6.95 17.21 -10.95
CA ALA A 195 7.72 15.98 -11.16
C ALA A 195 8.64 15.66 -9.96
N GLY A 196 9.28 16.66 -9.37
CA GLY A 196 10.12 16.48 -8.18
C GLY A 196 9.30 16.13 -6.93
N LEU A 197 8.14 16.75 -6.74
CA LEU A 197 7.20 16.39 -5.67
C LEU A 197 6.70 14.95 -5.85
N LEU A 198 6.47 14.52 -7.08
CA LEU A 198 6.12 13.14 -7.40
C LEU A 198 7.24 12.17 -6.99
N LEU A 199 8.49 12.44 -7.37
CA LEU A 199 9.66 11.63 -6.99
C LEU A 199 9.85 11.60 -5.46
N ALA A 200 9.61 12.72 -4.78
CA ALA A 200 9.70 12.81 -3.33
C ALA A 200 8.51 12.16 -2.60
N THR A 201 7.47 11.71 -3.32
CA THR A 201 6.28 11.04 -2.76
C THR A 201 6.37 9.52 -2.80
N LYS A 202 6.69 8.93 -3.94
CA LYS A 202 6.72 7.46 -4.13
C LYS A 202 7.72 7.08 -5.22
N HIS A 203 8.41 5.96 -5.05
CA HIS A 203 9.40 5.48 -6.03
C HIS A 203 8.81 5.23 -7.42
N SER A 204 7.51 4.87 -7.51
CA SER A 204 6.80 4.76 -8.79
C SER A 204 6.72 6.08 -9.57
N GLY A 205 7.04 7.21 -8.94
CA GLY A 205 7.16 8.50 -9.62
C GLY A 205 8.17 8.52 -10.78
N ILE A 206 9.14 7.61 -10.79
CA ILE A 206 10.08 7.43 -11.91
C ILE A 206 9.38 7.08 -13.22
N LEU A 207 8.18 6.49 -13.16
CA LEU A 207 7.36 6.15 -14.32
C LEU A 207 6.89 7.38 -15.10
N LEU A 208 6.98 8.58 -14.51
CA LEU A 208 6.70 9.82 -15.24
C LEU A 208 7.63 10.01 -16.45
N ALA A 209 8.90 9.62 -16.33
CA ALA A 209 9.89 9.85 -17.41
C ALA A 209 9.49 9.12 -18.71
N PRO A 210 9.24 7.79 -18.74
CA PRO A 210 8.76 7.12 -19.96
C PRO A 210 7.39 7.63 -20.42
N MET A 211 6.47 8.02 -19.52
CA MET A 211 5.18 8.62 -19.91
C MET A 211 5.39 9.94 -20.66
N LEU A 212 6.28 10.82 -20.18
CA LEU A 212 6.60 12.08 -20.88
C LEU A 212 7.24 11.82 -22.24
N LEU A 213 8.13 10.81 -22.33
CA LEU A 213 8.73 10.43 -23.62
C LEU A 213 7.67 9.95 -24.62
N LEU A 214 6.71 9.15 -24.19
CA LEU A 214 5.59 8.71 -25.04
C LEU A 214 4.73 9.90 -25.50
N LEU A 215 4.44 10.84 -24.59
CA LEU A 215 3.70 12.06 -24.91
C LEU A 215 4.49 12.98 -25.86
N ILE A 216 5.79 13.11 -25.68
CA ILE A 216 6.69 13.84 -26.59
C ILE A 216 6.65 13.18 -27.98
N GLY A 217 6.76 11.86 -28.04
CA GLY A 217 6.63 11.10 -29.30
C GLY A 217 5.30 11.39 -30.00
N TRP A 218 4.20 11.33 -29.25
CA TRP A 218 2.86 11.67 -29.76
C TRP A 218 2.80 13.09 -30.36
N GLU A 219 3.30 14.09 -29.61
CA GLU A 219 3.30 15.49 -30.05
C GLU A 219 4.13 15.70 -31.34
N ILE A 220 5.30 15.05 -31.44
CA ILE A 220 6.17 15.12 -32.61
C ILE A 220 5.52 14.43 -33.81
N LEU A 221 4.94 13.25 -33.64
CA LEU A 221 4.31 12.48 -34.72
C LEU A 221 3.08 13.19 -35.30
N THR A 222 2.29 13.83 -34.44
CA THR A 222 1.06 14.55 -34.83
C THR A 222 1.34 15.97 -35.35
N ALA A 223 2.55 16.50 -35.16
CA ALA A 223 2.94 17.81 -35.66
C ALA A 223 3.09 17.84 -37.19
N PRO A 224 2.86 18.99 -37.85
CA PRO A 224 3.15 19.16 -39.26
C PRO A 224 4.61 18.85 -39.60
N LYS A 225 4.88 18.14 -40.72
CA LYS A 225 6.23 17.63 -41.09
C LYS A 225 7.31 18.71 -41.01
N GLY A 226 7.05 19.94 -41.47
CA GLY A 226 8.02 21.05 -41.46
C GLY A 226 8.35 21.62 -40.10
N THR A 227 7.60 21.27 -39.03
CA THR A 227 7.81 21.80 -37.67
C THR A 227 8.40 20.73 -36.72
N ARG A 228 8.47 19.48 -37.14
CA ARG A 228 8.88 18.33 -36.29
C ARG A 228 10.26 18.50 -35.67
N GLY A 229 11.28 18.92 -36.46
CA GLY A 229 12.64 19.10 -35.96
C GLY A 229 12.74 20.15 -34.85
N ARG A 230 12.08 21.31 -35.04
CA ARG A 230 12.02 22.36 -33.99
C ARG A 230 11.26 21.87 -32.74
N MET A 231 10.19 21.12 -32.94
CA MET A 231 9.40 20.54 -31.83
C MET A 231 10.23 19.50 -31.05
N THR A 232 10.94 18.62 -31.74
CA THR A 232 11.86 17.65 -31.12
C THR A 232 12.87 18.34 -30.22
N LEU A 233 13.62 19.32 -30.77
CA LEU A 233 14.62 20.04 -29.98
C LEU A 233 14.01 20.71 -28.73
N ARG A 234 12.86 21.39 -28.90
CA ARG A 234 12.19 22.09 -27.81
C ARG A 234 11.70 21.11 -26.72
N LEU A 235 11.03 20.01 -27.12
CA LEU A 235 10.45 19.07 -26.16
C LEU A 235 11.50 18.19 -25.49
N SER A 236 12.59 17.84 -26.20
CA SER A 236 13.74 17.17 -25.57
C SER A 236 14.44 18.07 -24.56
N GLY A 237 14.64 19.34 -24.89
CA GLY A 237 15.17 20.32 -23.93
C GLY A 237 14.25 20.52 -22.73
N ALA A 238 12.94 20.56 -22.94
CA ALA A 238 11.96 20.63 -21.86
C ALA A 238 11.99 19.37 -20.97
N PHE A 239 12.11 18.19 -21.55
CA PHE A 239 12.25 16.94 -20.81
C PHE A 239 13.46 16.97 -19.89
N VAL A 240 14.63 17.34 -20.43
CA VAL A 240 15.86 17.45 -19.63
C VAL A 240 15.68 18.48 -18.50
N ALA A 241 15.08 19.63 -18.77
CA ALA A 241 14.84 20.66 -17.77
C ALA A 241 13.88 20.16 -16.66
N ILE A 242 12.81 19.45 -17.02
CA ILE A 242 11.87 18.83 -16.07
C ILE A 242 12.60 17.82 -15.17
N VAL A 243 13.43 16.95 -15.75
CA VAL A 243 14.23 15.98 -15.00
C VAL A 243 15.19 16.68 -14.04
N VAL A 244 15.93 17.68 -14.51
CA VAL A 244 16.89 18.42 -13.66
C VAL A 244 16.17 19.11 -12.50
N VAL A 245 15.10 19.85 -12.77
CA VAL A 245 14.31 20.51 -11.72
C VAL A 245 13.70 19.47 -10.77
N GLY A 246 13.20 18.37 -11.31
CA GLY A 246 12.63 17.28 -10.51
C GLY A 246 13.65 16.65 -9.55
N VAL A 247 14.85 16.35 -10.03
CA VAL A 247 15.94 15.82 -9.19
C VAL A 247 16.40 16.85 -8.16
N LEU A 248 16.48 18.14 -8.50
CA LEU A 248 16.80 19.19 -7.53
C LEU A 248 15.76 19.30 -6.42
N VAL A 249 14.48 19.22 -6.75
CA VAL A 249 13.39 19.20 -5.76
C VAL A 249 13.49 17.95 -4.90
N LEU A 250 13.73 16.77 -5.48
CA LEU A 250 13.96 15.54 -4.72
C LEU A 250 15.11 15.73 -3.71
N TRP A 251 16.26 16.23 -4.14
CA TRP A 251 17.40 16.51 -3.27
C TRP A 251 17.06 17.49 -2.14
N ALA A 252 16.24 18.50 -2.41
CA ALA A 252 15.81 19.46 -1.39
C ALA A 252 15.03 18.76 -0.25
N PHE A 253 14.21 17.75 -0.55
CA PHE A 253 13.51 16.94 0.45
C PHE A 253 14.43 16.06 1.29
N TYR A 254 15.64 15.76 0.81
CA TYR A 254 16.71 15.09 1.57
C TYR A 254 17.71 16.06 2.17
N GLY A 255 17.41 17.37 2.22
CA GLY A 255 18.29 18.40 2.75
C GLY A 255 19.63 18.49 2.03
N PHE A 256 19.70 18.12 0.75
CA PHE A 256 20.92 18.00 -0.05
C PHE A 256 22.01 17.11 0.58
N ARG A 257 21.60 16.15 1.43
CA ARG A 257 22.51 15.20 2.07
C ARG A 257 22.43 13.84 1.38
N TYR A 258 23.64 13.28 1.07
CA TYR A 258 23.72 11.95 0.45
C TYR A 258 23.40 10.84 1.47
N ALA A 259 24.08 10.87 2.64
CA ALA A 259 23.98 9.82 3.65
C ALA A 259 22.53 9.70 4.19
N ALA A 260 22.04 8.48 4.26
CA ALA A 260 20.68 8.19 4.73
C ALA A 260 20.52 8.51 6.22
N ARG A 261 21.52 8.23 7.05
CA ARG A 261 21.44 8.42 8.51
C ARG A 261 22.33 9.56 8.99
N PRO A 262 22.03 10.19 10.11
CA PRO A 262 22.90 11.20 10.72
C PRO A 262 24.23 10.61 11.21
N ALA A 263 25.20 11.47 11.52
CA ALA A 263 26.50 11.06 12.02
C ALA A 263 26.39 10.18 13.27
N GLY A 264 27.11 9.07 13.28
CA GLY A 264 27.10 8.08 14.38
C GLY A 264 26.09 6.93 14.19
N LEU A 265 25.18 7.04 13.20
CA LEU A 265 24.30 5.95 12.79
C LEU A 265 24.66 5.45 11.39
N THR A 266 24.46 4.18 11.14
CA THR A 266 24.66 3.53 9.83
C THR A 266 23.41 2.80 9.43
N LEU A 267 23.19 2.62 8.12
CA LEU A 267 22.17 1.69 7.65
C LEU A 267 22.54 0.28 8.10
N SER A 268 21.61 -0.38 8.76
CA SER A 268 21.71 -1.77 9.15
C SER A 268 21.01 -2.63 8.12
N THR A 269 21.59 -3.08 7.28
CA THR A 269 22.19 -3.61 6.08
C THR A 269 22.67 -2.47 5.18
N SER A 270 23.93 -2.48 4.77
CA SER A 270 24.48 -1.47 3.87
C SER A 270 23.83 -1.56 2.48
N LEU A 271 23.81 -0.44 1.73
CA LEU A 271 23.31 -0.45 0.36
C LEU A 271 24.01 -1.52 -0.51
N ALA A 272 25.33 -1.69 -0.33
CA ALA A 272 26.11 -2.67 -1.08
C ALA A 272 25.66 -4.12 -0.82
N ASP A 273 25.39 -4.46 0.43
CA ASP A 273 24.89 -5.79 0.79
C ASP A 273 23.42 -5.95 0.36
N TYR A 274 22.64 -4.87 0.40
CA TYR A 274 21.21 -4.91 0.07
C TYR A 274 20.95 -5.10 -1.43
N VAL A 275 21.86 -4.62 -2.31
CA VAL A 275 21.76 -4.84 -3.76
C VAL A 275 22.28 -6.21 -4.21
N ALA A 276 23.06 -6.92 -3.37
CA ALA A 276 23.71 -8.18 -3.75
C ALA A 276 22.78 -9.27 -4.33
N PRO A 277 21.50 -9.42 -3.86
CA PRO A 277 20.56 -10.39 -4.42
C PRO A 277 19.97 -9.99 -5.77
N LEU A 278 20.16 -8.75 -6.25
CA LEU A 278 19.63 -8.29 -7.54
C LEU A 278 20.43 -8.88 -8.71
N SER A 279 19.88 -8.72 -9.93
CA SER A 279 20.64 -9.03 -11.14
C SER A 279 21.95 -8.20 -11.20
N HIS A 280 23.01 -8.75 -11.82
CA HIS A 280 24.27 -8.03 -11.99
C HIS A 280 24.10 -6.66 -12.64
N PHE A 281 23.19 -6.54 -13.62
CA PHE A 281 22.92 -5.27 -14.30
C PHE A 281 22.28 -4.25 -13.34
N ASP A 282 21.27 -4.67 -12.58
CA ASP A 282 20.56 -3.78 -11.63
C ASP A 282 21.49 -3.33 -10.50
N ALA A 283 22.23 -4.28 -9.92
CA ALA A 283 23.20 -3.99 -8.87
C ALA A 283 24.28 -3.00 -9.35
N ALA A 284 24.85 -3.24 -10.55
CA ALA A 284 25.85 -2.36 -11.14
C ALA A 284 25.27 -0.96 -11.43
N ALA A 285 24.03 -0.87 -11.95
CA ALA A 285 23.39 0.41 -12.21
C ALA A 285 23.14 1.22 -10.93
N VAL A 286 22.59 0.58 -9.88
CA VAL A 286 22.37 1.23 -8.58
C VAL A 286 23.69 1.70 -7.97
N MET A 287 24.72 0.86 -7.98
CA MET A 287 26.05 1.21 -7.42
C MET A 287 26.73 2.32 -8.22
N ALA A 288 26.58 2.35 -9.55
CA ALA A 288 27.09 3.47 -10.36
C ALA A 288 26.43 4.80 -10.00
N ILE A 289 25.10 4.81 -9.83
CA ILE A 289 24.34 6.00 -9.39
C ILE A 289 24.78 6.43 -7.98
N ALA A 290 25.03 5.46 -7.08
CA ALA A 290 25.51 5.71 -5.73
C ALA A 290 26.93 6.31 -5.71
N HIS A 291 27.88 5.74 -6.48
CA HIS A 291 29.23 6.26 -6.59
C HIS A 291 29.28 7.69 -7.14
N LEU A 292 28.44 7.98 -8.13
CA LEU A 292 28.31 9.32 -8.71
C LEU A 292 27.47 10.27 -7.83
N ARG A 293 26.88 9.77 -6.75
CA ARG A 293 25.96 10.49 -5.85
C ARG A 293 24.86 11.24 -6.60
N LEU A 294 24.29 10.64 -7.64
CA LEU A 294 23.23 11.26 -8.44
C LEU A 294 21.91 11.34 -7.69
N LEU A 295 21.65 10.39 -6.78
CA LEU A 295 20.46 10.33 -5.93
C LEU A 295 20.87 10.10 -4.47
N PRO A 296 20.04 10.49 -3.48
CA PRO A 296 20.29 10.23 -2.06
C PRO A 296 20.37 8.72 -1.77
N GLU A 297 21.23 8.31 -0.83
CA GLU A 297 21.42 6.91 -0.45
C GLU A 297 20.12 6.24 -0.02
N SER A 298 19.31 6.90 0.84
CA SER A 298 18.00 6.40 1.28
C SER A 298 17.04 6.20 0.10
N TYR A 299 17.06 7.09 -0.90
CA TYR A 299 16.23 6.93 -2.10
C TYR A 299 16.62 5.71 -2.93
N LEU A 300 17.92 5.45 -3.06
CA LEU A 300 18.44 4.26 -3.74
C LEU A 300 18.08 2.99 -2.98
N MET A 301 18.22 3.01 -1.65
CA MET A 301 17.84 1.89 -0.79
C MET A 301 16.37 1.52 -1.00
N GLY A 302 15.48 2.51 -1.02
CA GLY A 302 14.05 2.29 -1.24
C GLY A 302 13.72 1.75 -2.64
N ILE A 303 14.40 2.20 -3.71
CA ILE A 303 14.23 1.61 -5.05
C ILE A 303 14.60 0.12 -5.03
N VAL A 304 15.72 -0.22 -4.38
CA VAL A 304 16.17 -1.60 -4.25
C VAL A 304 15.16 -2.42 -3.46
N ASP A 305 14.64 -1.88 -2.37
CA ASP A 305 13.65 -2.55 -1.53
C ASP A 305 12.37 -2.87 -2.30
N VAL A 306 11.75 -1.87 -2.95
CA VAL A 306 10.56 -2.09 -3.79
C VAL A 306 10.79 -3.15 -4.85
N LYS A 307 11.99 -3.16 -5.47
CA LYS A 307 12.32 -4.18 -6.49
C LYS A 307 12.46 -5.58 -5.89
N ARG A 308 13.04 -5.70 -4.70
CA ARG A 308 13.16 -7.00 -4.00
C ARG A 308 11.79 -7.51 -3.56
N MET A 309 10.99 -6.66 -2.92
CA MET A 309 9.65 -7.04 -2.46
C MET A 309 8.76 -7.49 -3.61
N ALA A 310 8.80 -6.81 -4.76
CA ALA A 310 8.03 -7.19 -5.95
C ALA A 310 8.35 -8.60 -6.50
N GLN A 311 9.51 -9.19 -6.15
CA GLN A 311 9.89 -10.54 -6.60
C GLN A 311 9.33 -11.65 -5.73
N PHE A 312 9.01 -11.37 -4.46
CA PHE A 312 8.71 -12.41 -3.46
C PHE A 312 7.33 -12.23 -2.79
N TYR A 313 6.57 -11.19 -3.16
CA TYR A 313 5.30 -10.92 -2.48
C TYR A 313 4.19 -11.86 -3.00
N PRO A 314 3.55 -12.66 -2.11
CA PRO A 314 2.45 -13.53 -2.51
C PRO A 314 1.21 -12.73 -2.91
N THR A 315 0.30 -13.36 -3.62
CA THR A 315 -0.96 -12.76 -4.08
C THR A 315 -2.13 -13.62 -3.64
N PHE A 316 -3.09 -13.04 -2.94
CA PHE A 316 -4.38 -13.67 -2.68
C PHE A 316 -5.44 -13.11 -3.62
N ILE A 317 -6.15 -14.00 -4.31
CA ILE A 317 -7.30 -13.62 -5.14
C ILE A 317 -8.24 -14.81 -5.35
N PHE A 318 -9.56 -14.58 -5.24
CA PHE A 318 -10.63 -15.58 -5.37
C PHE A 318 -10.41 -16.81 -4.48
N GLY A 319 -10.08 -16.58 -3.20
CA GLY A 319 -9.90 -17.64 -2.22
C GLY A 319 -8.63 -18.47 -2.39
N LYS A 320 -7.66 -18.02 -3.20
CA LYS A 320 -6.43 -18.75 -3.47
C LYS A 320 -5.20 -17.87 -3.31
N VAL A 321 -4.17 -18.40 -2.64
CA VAL A 321 -2.83 -17.80 -2.55
C VAL A 321 -1.99 -18.26 -3.74
N TYR A 322 -1.27 -17.34 -4.35
CA TYR A 322 -0.26 -17.55 -5.37
C TYR A 322 1.08 -17.03 -4.84
N ALA A 323 2.15 -17.76 -5.03
CA ALA A 323 3.47 -17.39 -4.56
C ALA A 323 4.03 -16.09 -5.19
N HIS A 324 3.51 -15.73 -6.36
CA HIS A 324 3.93 -14.54 -7.09
C HIS A 324 2.74 -13.78 -7.65
N GLY A 325 2.98 -12.51 -8.04
CA GLY A 325 1.98 -11.64 -8.67
C GLY A 325 1.32 -12.25 -9.91
N GLN A 326 0.02 -11.99 -10.06
CA GLN A 326 -0.79 -12.48 -11.16
C GLN A 326 -1.16 -11.32 -12.10
N TRP A 327 -0.88 -11.45 -13.40
CA TRP A 327 -1.16 -10.40 -14.39
C TRP A 327 -2.65 -9.99 -14.44
N TRP A 328 -3.56 -10.90 -14.13
CA TRP A 328 -5.01 -10.64 -14.14
C TRP A 328 -5.54 -10.08 -12.81
N TYR A 329 -4.70 -9.91 -11.79
CA TYR A 329 -5.09 -9.37 -10.49
C TYR A 329 -5.69 -7.96 -10.62
N PHE A 330 -4.95 -7.01 -11.18
CA PHE A 330 -5.46 -5.64 -11.32
C PHE A 330 -6.68 -5.52 -12.23
N PRO A 331 -6.82 -6.22 -13.37
CA PRO A 331 -8.08 -6.34 -14.07
C PRO A 331 -9.25 -6.81 -13.21
N ALA A 332 -9.06 -7.82 -12.37
CA ALA A 332 -10.09 -8.29 -11.44
C ALA A 332 -10.39 -7.26 -10.33
N VAL A 333 -9.35 -6.64 -9.75
CA VAL A 333 -9.51 -5.57 -8.75
C VAL A 333 -10.34 -4.41 -9.31
N ILE A 334 -10.11 -3.97 -10.54
CA ILE A 334 -10.93 -2.94 -11.20
C ILE A 334 -12.40 -3.37 -11.23
N LEU A 335 -12.68 -4.61 -11.64
CA LEU A 335 -14.06 -5.10 -11.72
C LEU A 335 -14.73 -5.24 -10.35
N ILE A 336 -13.98 -5.51 -9.28
CA ILE A 336 -14.50 -5.71 -7.92
C ILE A 336 -14.62 -4.37 -7.17
N LYS A 337 -13.57 -3.54 -7.21
CA LYS A 337 -13.42 -2.34 -6.38
C LYS A 337 -13.97 -1.06 -7.01
N THR A 338 -14.35 -1.08 -8.29
CA THR A 338 -14.96 0.07 -8.96
C THR A 338 -16.48 -0.06 -8.94
N THR A 339 -17.21 1.02 -8.64
CA THR A 339 -18.68 1.01 -8.65
C THR A 339 -19.24 0.62 -10.01
N LEU A 340 -20.38 -0.06 -10.05
CA LEU A 340 -21.04 -0.44 -11.31
C LEU A 340 -21.35 0.77 -12.18
N GLY A 341 -21.73 1.90 -11.56
CA GLY A 341 -21.95 3.17 -12.27
C GLY A 341 -20.69 3.66 -12.98
N MET A 342 -19.54 3.61 -12.31
CA MET A 342 -18.26 4.03 -12.90
C MET A 342 -17.78 3.04 -13.99
N LEU A 343 -17.92 1.72 -13.78
CA LEU A 343 -17.59 0.72 -14.81
C LEU A 343 -18.41 0.96 -16.09
N ALA A 344 -19.71 1.25 -15.96
CA ALA A 344 -20.56 1.58 -17.10
C ALA A 344 -20.12 2.90 -17.78
N LEU A 345 -19.69 3.91 -17.01
CA LEU A 345 -19.16 5.17 -17.57
C LEU A 345 -17.83 4.95 -18.32
N ILE A 346 -16.96 4.05 -17.83
CA ILE A 346 -15.72 3.65 -18.53
C ILE A 346 -16.08 2.96 -19.88
N ALA A 347 -17.06 2.05 -19.86
CA ALA A 347 -17.52 1.41 -21.09
C ALA A 347 -18.11 2.41 -22.09
N LEU A 348 -18.87 3.40 -21.60
CA LEU A 348 -19.40 4.50 -22.42
C LEU A 348 -18.29 5.42 -22.94
N ALA A 349 -17.20 5.60 -22.20
CA ALA A 349 -16.04 6.35 -22.69
C ALA A 349 -15.37 5.61 -23.86
N ALA A 350 -15.15 4.31 -23.74
CA ALA A 350 -14.66 3.49 -24.86
C ALA A 350 -15.59 3.56 -26.06
N PHE A 351 -16.91 3.43 -25.84
CA PHE A 351 -17.91 3.57 -26.92
C PHE A 351 -17.85 4.94 -27.60
N ALA A 352 -17.75 6.04 -26.85
CA ALA A 352 -17.68 7.39 -27.38
C ALA A 352 -16.40 7.63 -28.21
N ILE A 353 -15.28 7.04 -27.82
CA ILE A 353 -14.02 7.10 -28.57
C ILE A 353 -14.14 6.30 -29.86
N LEU A 354 -14.55 5.03 -29.79
CA LEU A 354 -14.64 4.10 -30.91
C LEU A 354 -15.62 4.60 -31.99
N THR A 355 -16.74 5.23 -31.57
CA THR A 355 -17.73 5.80 -32.50
C THR A 355 -17.37 7.21 -32.97
N GLY A 356 -16.23 7.76 -32.56
CA GLY A 356 -15.78 9.09 -32.94
C GLY A 356 -16.64 10.22 -32.38
N ARG A 357 -17.45 9.96 -31.34
CA ARG A 357 -18.28 10.98 -30.67
C ARG A 357 -17.46 11.82 -29.67
N LEU A 358 -16.35 11.30 -29.20
CA LEU A 358 -15.35 12.05 -28.44
C LEU A 358 -14.09 12.25 -29.30
N ARG A 359 -13.99 13.41 -29.95
CA ARG A 359 -12.91 13.77 -30.90
C ARG A 359 -11.97 14.82 -30.30
N LYS A 360 -11.18 14.45 -29.32
CA LYS A 360 -10.20 15.32 -28.64
C LYS A 360 -8.82 14.66 -28.66
N GLY A 361 -8.19 14.58 -29.83
CA GLY A 361 -6.99 13.78 -30.06
C GLY A 361 -5.86 14.01 -29.05
N ARG A 362 -5.49 15.28 -28.78
CA ARG A 362 -4.45 15.61 -27.80
C ARG A 362 -4.89 15.30 -26.38
N GLU A 363 -6.06 15.74 -25.96
CA GLU A 363 -6.59 15.52 -24.61
C GLU A 363 -6.75 14.02 -24.32
N LEU A 364 -7.20 13.23 -25.32
CA LEU A 364 -7.26 11.77 -25.20
C LEU A 364 -5.88 11.14 -25.02
N ALA A 365 -4.86 11.59 -25.75
CA ALA A 365 -3.50 11.09 -25.58
C ALA A 365 -2.96 11.34 -24.17
N TYR A 366 -3.21 12.53 -23.61
CA TYR A 366 -2.79 12.90 -22.25
C TYR A 366 -3.58 12.22 -21.15
N LEU A 367 -4.72 11.59 -21.46
CA LEU A 367 -5.46 10.74 -20.53
C LEU A 367 -5.10 9.25 -20.70
N LEU A 368 -5.12 8.76 -21.94
CA LEU A 368 -4.95 7.33 -22.21
C LEU A 368 -3.51 6.86 -22.06
N ILE A 369 -2.51 7.63 -22.52
CA ILE A 369 -1.11 7.21 -22.43
C ILE A 369 -0.69 7.03 -20.96
N PRO A 370 -0.88 7.99 -20.04
CA PRO A 370 -0.54 7.80 -18.64
C PRO A 370 -1.34 6.68 -17.97
N ALA A 371 -2.66 6.62 -18.16
CA ALA A 371 -3.51 5.62 -17.55
C ALA A 371 -3.15 4.19 -18.01
N CYS A 372 -3.04 3.97 -19.33
CA CYS A 372 -2.71 2.65 -19.87
C CYS A 372 -1.28 2.24 -19.53
N PHE A 373 -0.31 3.17 -19.58
CA PHE A 373 1.08 2.88 -19.23
C PHE A 373 1.21 2.51 -17.76
N TYR A 374 0.55 3.27 -16.86
CA TYR A 374 0.57 2.99 -15.43
C TYR A 374 -0.06 1.63 -15.12
N LEU A 375 -1.24 1.35 -15.69
CA LEU A 375 -1.93 0.08 -15.55
C LEU A 375 -1.08 -1.09 -16.08
N LEU A 376 -0.45 -0.93 -17.24
CA LEU A 376 0.44 -1.95 -17.81
C LEU A 376 1.61 -2.26 -16.87
N VAL A 377 2.25 -1.22 -16.33
CA VAL A 377 3.36 -1.42 -15.38
C VAL A 377 2.85 -2.08 -14.09
N ALA A 378 1.70 -1.68 -13.55
CA ALA A 378 1.11 -2.32 -12.37
C ALA A 378 0.85 -3.82 -12.62
N ILE A 379 0.26 -4.18 -13.77
CA ILE A 379 0.01 -5.57 -14.18
C ILE A 379 1.32 -6.38 -14.25
N LEU A 380 2.41 -5.78 -14.72
CA LEU A 380 3.69 -6.45 -14.91
C LEU A 380 4.60 -6.44 -13.66
N ALA A 381 4.31 -5.60 -12.68
CA ALA A 381 5.18 -5.41 -11.51
C ALA A 381 5.14 -6.57 -10.50
N GLY A 382 4.13 -7.42 -10.53
CA GLY A 382 4.00 -8.56 -9.62
C GLY A 382 3.62 -8.21 -8.18
N MET A 383 3.54 -6.94 -7.80
CA MET A 383 3.17 -6.49 -6.46
C MET A 383 1.65 -6.27 -6.39
N ASN A 384 0.92 -7.26 -5.90
CA ASN A 384 -0.55 -7.35 -5.95
C ASN A 384 -1.18 -7.12 -4.56
N ILE A 385 -1.00 -5.94 -3.99
CA ILE A 385 -1.35 -5.58 -2.60
C ILE A 385 -2.48 -4.54 -2.48
N GLY A 386 -3.28 -4.33 -3.50
CA GLY A 386 -4.51 -3.55 -3.35
C GLY A 386 -4.83 -2.55 -4.46
N ALA A 387 -6.09 -2.13 -4.48
CA ALA A 387 -6.64 -1.13 -5.40
C ALA A 387 -5.91 0.22 -5.30
N ARG A 388 -5.32 0.54 -4.14
CA ARG A 388 -4.55 1.77 -3.89
C ARG A 388 -3.45 2.01 -4.94
N HIS A 389 -2.90 0.95 -5.48
CA HIS A 389 -1.89 1.01 -6.53
C HIS A 389 -2.43 1.47 -7.88
N LEU A 390 -3.75 1.48 -8.08
CA LEU A 390 -4.39 1.95 -9.33
C LEU A 390 -4.83 3.42 -9.29
N LEU A 391 -4.86 4.05 -8.12
CA LEU A 391 -5.34 5.42 -7.94
C LEU A 391 -4.74 6.44 -8.93
N PRO A 392 -3.43 6.38 -9.30
CA PRO A 392 -2.91 7.26 -10.34
C PRO A 392 -3.58 7.09 -11.69
N ALA A 393 -3.98 5.87 -12.08
CA ALA A 393 -4.72 5.62 -13.32
C ALA A 393 -6.19 6.07 -13.20
N ASP A 394 -6.79 5.92 -12.02
CA ASP A 394 -8.20 6.28 -11.77
C ASP A 394 -8.45 7.77 -11.96
N ALA A 395 -7.53 8.64 -11.54
CA ALA A 395 -7.65 10.08 -11.75
C ALA A 395 -7.82 10.46 -13.24
N PHE A 396 -7.09 9.81 -14.14
CA PHE A 396 -7.23 10.01 -15.58
C PHE A 396 -8.51 9.39 -16.12
N THR A 397 -8.91 8.23 -15.61
CA THR A 397 -10.11 7.50 -16.02
C THR A 397 -11.38 8.24 -15.63
N ILE A 398 -11.42 8.89 -14.45
CA ILE A 398 -12.50 9.77 -14.00
C ILE A 398 -12.70 10.94 -14.98
N ILE A 399 -11.60 11.62 -15.34
CA ILE A 399 -11.67 12.77 -16.27
C ILE A 399 -12.15 12.31 -17.66
N LEU A 400 -11.64 11.17 -18.13
CA LEU A 400 -12.02 10.60 -19.42
C LEU A 400 -13.50 10.24 -19.47
N SER A 401 -14.02 9.55 -18.45
CA SER A 401 -15.41 9.12 -18.33
C SER A 401 -16.35 10.32 -18.27
N ALA A 402 -15.99 11.34 -17.49
CA ALA A 402 -16.76 12.58 -17.41
C ALA A 402 -16.78 13.35 -18.75
N GLY A 403 -15.65 13.42 -19.43
CA GLY A 403 -15.57 14.03 -20.76
C GLY A 403 -16.41 13.29 -21.80
N ALA A 404 -16.41 11.96 -21.74
CA ALA A 404 -17.17 11.11 -22.67
C ALA A 404 -18.70 11.27 -22.49
N ILE A 405 -19.20 11.21 -21.25
CA ILE A 405 -20.64 11.34 -21.01
C ILE A 405 -21.12 12.76 -21.34
N ALA A 406 -20.32 13.80 -21.06
CA ALA A 406 -20.64 15.16 -21.44
C ALA A 406 -20.70 15.32 -22.98
N ALA A 407 -19.77 14.69 -23.71
CA ALA A 407 -19.79 14.65 -25.18
C ALA A 407 -21.03 13.90 -25.69
N LEU A 408 -21.34 12.73 -25.17
CA LEU A 408 -22.53 11.95 -25.56
C LEU A 408 -23.83 12.72 -25.29
N ALA A 409 -23.93 13.39 -24.15
CA ALA A 409 -25.11 14.22 -23.79
C ALA A 409 -25.34 15.37 -24.76
N SER A 410 -24.30 15.89 -25.43
CA SER A 410 -24.42 16.90 -26.47
C SER A 410 -25.08 16.38 -27.77
N TYR A 411 -25.03 15.06 -28.02
CA TYR A 411 -25.68 14.44 -29.17
C TYR A 411 -27.17 14.15 -28.92
N SER A 412 -27.53 13.76 -27.68
CA SER A 412 -28.92 13.44 -27.38
C SER A 412 -29.20 13.57 -25.89
N ARG A 413 -30.36 14.12 -25.53
CA ARG A 413 -30.87 14.21 -24.15
C ARG A 413 -30.97 12.86 -23.46
N ARG A 414 -31.13 11.75 -24.21
CA ARG A 414 -31.15 10.40 -23.65
C ARG A 414 -29.84 10.06 -22.94
N TRP A 415 -28.70 10.45 -23.51
CA TRP A 415 -27.40 10.24 -22.88
C TRP A 415 -27.19 11.08 -21.61
N ALA A 416 -27.81 12.23 -21.53
CA ALA A 416 -27.79 13.02 -20.29
C ALA A 416 -28.52 12.28 -19.16
N TRP A 417 -29.68 11.65 -19.46
CA TRP A 417 -30.39 10.83 -18.49
C TRP A 417 -29.64 9.56 -18.11
N VAL A 418 -29.03 8.88 -19.08
CA VAL A 418 -28.17 7.72 -18.80
C VAL A 418 -26.99 8.13 -17.89
N GLY A 419 -26.32 9.22 -18.22
CA GLY A 419 -25.23 9.73 -17.40
C GLY A 419 -25.66 10.09 -15.98
N ALA A 420 -26.82 10.75 -15.82
CA ALA A 420 -27.37 11.07 -14.52
C ALA A 420 -27.71 9.82 -13.69
N ALA A 421 -28.31 8.81 -14.33
CA ALA A 421 -28.62 7.54 -13.65
C ALA A 421 -27.35 6.79 -13.19
N LEU A 422 -26.32 6.73 -14.04
CA LEU A 422 -25.04 6.09 -13.68
C LEU A 422 -24.28 6.86 -12.59
N LEU A 423 -24.35 8.19 -12.61
CA LEU A 423 -23.77 9.03 -11.57
C LEU A 423 -24.49 8.82 -10.24
N LEU A 424 -25.82 8.75 -10.26
CA LEU A 424 -26.62 8.43 -9.05
C LEU A 424 -26.31 7.02 -8.53
N ALA A 425 -26.17 6.03 -9.41
CA ALA A 425 -25.76 4.67 -9.01
C ALA A 425 -24.37 4.68 -8.37
N HIS A 426 -23.39 5.42 -8.91
CA HIS A 426 -22.08 5.59 -8.33
C HIS A 426 -22.14 6.22 -6.92
N ILE A 427 -22.90 7.31 -6.76
CA ILE A 427 -23.10 7.97 -5.46
C ILE A 427 -23.76 7.00 -4.46
N ALA A 428 -24.83 6.32 -4.87
CA ALA A 428 -25.58 5.43 -4.01
C ALA A 428 -24.71 4.25 -3.51
N SER A 429 -23.94 3.63 -4.40
CA SER A 429 -23.00 2.56 -4.07
C SER A 429 -21.93 3.02 -3.09
N SER A 430 -21.37 4.23 -3.32
CA SER A 430 -20.40 4.82 -2.41
C SER A 430 -21.00 5.11 -1.02
N LEU A 431 -22.16 5.73 -0.96
CA LEU A 431 -22.81 6.04 0.31
C LEU A 431 -23.24 4.79 1.09
N ALA A 432 -23.59 3.71 0.39
CA ALA A 432 -23.92 2.42 1.03
C ALA A 432 -22.67 1.78 1.69
N ALA A 433 -21.46 2.10 1.26
CA ALA A 433 -20.23 1.61 1.87
C ALA A 433 -19.81 2.40 3.13
N PHE A 434 -20.39 3.59 3.35
CA PHE A 434 -20.04 4.40 4.53
C PHE A 434 -20.35 3.68 5.85
N PRO A 435 -19.42 3.72 6.82
CA PRO A 435 -18.12 4.36 6.83
C PRO A 435 -16.94 3.46 6.38
N ASN A 436 -17.19 2.23 5.95
CA ASN A 436 -16.21 1.15 5.74
C ASN A 436 -15.77 1.08 4.28
N TYR A 437 -14.91 2.02 3.85
CA TYR A 437 -14.51 2.13 2.45
C TYR A 437 -13.33 1.22 2.07
N ILE A 438 -12.44 0.85 2.99
CA ILE A 438 -11.34 -0.09 2.71
C ILE A 438 -11.90 -1.44 2.22
N PRO A 439 -12.87 -2.09 2.88
CA PRO A 439 -13.46 -3.34 2.40
C PRO A 439 -14.51 -3.16 1.30
N TYR A 440 -14.60 -1.99 0.65
CA TYR A 440 -15.54 -1.81 -0.44
C TYR A 440 -15.38 -2.86 -1.54
N ALA A 441 -16.47 -3.45 -1.97
CA ALA A 441 -16.63 -4.19 -3.23
C ALA A 441 -17.99 -3.83 -3.82
N ASN A 442 -18.13 -3.84 -5.13
CA ASN A 442 -19.41 -3.49 -5.72
C ASN A 442 -20.44 -4.64 -5.59
N GLU A 443 -21.69 -4.32 -5.83
CA GLU A 443 -22.85 -5.18 -5.57
C GLU A 443 -22.84 -6.46 -6.41
N ALA A 444 -22.23 -6.44 -7.61
CA ALA A 444 -22.13 -7.62 -8.47
C ALA A 444 -21.23 -8.72 -7.87
N TRP A 445 -20.35 -8.35 -6.96
CA TRP A 445 -19.44 -9.26 -6.25
C TRP A 445 -19.87 -9.55 -4.81
N GLY A 446 -21.09 -9.17 -4.42
CA GLY A 446 -21.64 -9.42 -3.10
C GLY A 446 -21.33 -8.34 -2.06
N GLY A 447 -20.78 -7.21 -2.47
CA GLY A 447 -20.48 -6.07 -1.60
C GLY A 447 -19.37 -6.33 -0.59
N PRO A 448 -19.21 -5.42 0.42
CA PRO A 448 -18.14 -5.51 1.42
C PRO A 448 -18.12 -6.82 2.21
N ALA A 449 -19.27 -7.43 2.46
CA ALA A 449 -19.37 -8.68 3.22
C ALA A 449 -18.70 -9.88 2.54
N ASN A 450 -18.53 -9.85 1.22
CA ASN A 450 -17.93 -10.94 0.45
C ASN A 450 -16.46 -10.67 0.04
N VAL A 451 -15.95 -9.46 0.24
CA VAL A 451 -14.63 -9.06 -0.29
C VAL A 451 -13.49 -9.91 0.26
N HIS A 452 -13.55 -10.37 1.50
CA HIS A 452 -12.53 -11.23 2.13
C HIS A 452 -12.36 -12.59 1.42
N ASN A 453 -13.38 -13.06 0.70
CA ASN A 453 -13.29 -14.26 -0.14
C ASN A 453 -12.68 -13.99 -1.52
N LEU A 454 -12.58 -12.73 -1.93
CA LEU A 454 -12.15 -12.31 -3.27
C LEU A 454 -10.75 -11.73 -3.26
N LEU A 455 -10.44 -10.89 -2.28
CA LEU A 455 -9.22 -10.10 -2.17
C LEU A 455 -8.72 -10.11 -0.72
N SER A 456 -7.49 -9.69 -0.51
CA SER A 456 -6.86 -9.52 0.81
C SER A 456 -6.06 -8.23 0.87
N ASP A 457 -5.29 -8.03 1.95
CA ASP A 457 -4.44 -6.87 2.19
C ASP A 457 -5.26 -5.56 2.18
N ALA A 458 -4.71 -4.44 1.81
CA ALA A 458 -5.35 -3.12 1.76
C ALA A 458 -6.66 -3.03 0.95
N ASN A 459 -7.19 -4.14 0.43
CA ASN A 459 -8.54 -4.20 -0.15
C ASN A 459 -9.63 -4.51 0.86
N VAL A 460 -9.29 -5.08 2.03
CA VAL A 460 -10.26 -5.62 2.99
C VAL A 460 -9.91 -5.22 4.41
N ASP A 461 -8.71 -5.61 4.85
CA ASP A 461 -8.22 -5.44 6.19
C ASP A 461 -6.79 -4.89 6.12
N TRP A 462 -6.64 -3.66 6.55
CA TRP A 462 -5.36 -2.99 6.64
C TRP A 462 -5.12 -2.50 8.08
N ALA A 463 -5.63 -3.26 9.04
CA ALA A 463 -5.55 -3.02 10.47
C ALA A 463 -6.50 -1.93 11.04
N GLN A 464 -7.45 -1.44 10.26
CA GLN A 464 -8.28 -0.28 10.62
C GLN A 464 -9.38 -0.56 11.66
N GLN A 465 -9.57 -1.81 12.18
CA GLN A 465 -10.76 -2.18 12.96
C GLN A 465 -10.54 -2.32 14.47
N LEU A 466 -9.40 -1.91 15.04
CA LEU A 466 -9.15 -2.17 16.48
C LEU A 466 -10.12 -1.48 17.41
N PHE A 467 -10.65 -0.30 17.07
CA PHE A 467 -11.71 0.33 17.87
C PHE A 467 -12.97 -0.52 17.90
N GLN A 468 -13.37 -1.11 16.77
CA GLN A 468 -14.54 -1.95 16.65
C GLN A 468 -14.35 -3.32 17.32
N VAL A 469 -13.13 -3.87 17.29
CA VAL A 469 -12.78 -5.07 18.06
C VAL A 469 -12.88 -4.79 19.55
N LYS A 470 -12.43 -3.61 20.01
CA LYS A 470 -12.59 -3.19 21.40
C LYS A 470 -14.06 -3.04 21.79
N GLU A 471 -14.87 -2.39 20.96
CA GLU A 471 -16.32 -2.28 21.16
C GLU A 471 -17.01 -3.66 21.21
N TRP A 472 -16.55 -4.59 20.35
CA TRP A 472 -17.03 -5.97 20.38
C TRP A 472 -16.67 -6.63 21.71
N GLN A 473 -15.43 -6.55 22.18
CA GLN A 473 -15.01 -7.12 23.46
C GLN A 473 -15.81 -6.54 24.62
N ASP A 474 -16.10 -5.23 24.62
CA ASP A 474 -16.88 -4.58 25.69
C ASP A 474 -18.34 -5.04 25.72
N ARG A 475 -18.89 -5.45 24.57
CA ARG A 475 -20.24 -6.07 24.48
C ARG A 475 -20.27 -7.53 24.92
N HIS A 476 -19.10 -8.19 25.03
CA HIS A 476 -18.97 -9.59 25.44
C HIS A 476 -18.08 -9.74 26.69
N PRO A 477 -18.45 -9.14 27.83
CA PRO A 477 -17.64 -9.14 29.04
C PRO A 477 -17.50 -10.55 29.61
N GLY A 478 -16.24 -10.97 29.89
CA GLY A 478 -15.95 -12.30 30.47
C GLY A 478 -15.91 -13.45 29.45
N GLU A 479 -16.15 -13.22 28.19
CA GLU A 479 -15.91 -14.18 27.13
C GLU A 479 -14.41 -14.31 26.84
N GLU A 480 -13.86 -15.54 26.87
CA GLU A 480 -12.49 -15.80 26.48
C GLU A 480 -12.33 -15.55 25.00
N CYS A 481 -11.33 -14.77 24.60
CA CYS A 481 -11.10 -14.43 23.21
C CYS A 481 -9.63 -14.63 22.80
N TRP A 482 -9.46 -15.12 21.57
CA TRP A 482 -8.21 -15.32 20.85
C TRP A 482 -8.21 -14.46 19.60
N PHE A 483 -7.10 -13.75 19.31
CA PHE A 483 -7.07 -12.81 18.19
C PHE A 483 -5.83 -13.00 17.31
N ALA A 484 -6.04 -13.50 16.10
CA ALA A 484 -5.10 -13.44 15.01
C ALA A 484 -5.25 -12.09 14.31
N TYR A 485 -4.23 -11.24 14.40
CA TYR A 485 -4.25 -9.89 13.90
C TYR A 485 -3.00 -9.62 13.07
N PHE A 486 -3.18 -9.51 11.75
CA PHE A 486 -2.08 -9.52 10.79
C PHE A 486 -1.05 -8.39 11.01
N ALA A 487 -1.46 -7.25 11.50
CA ALA A 487 -0.57 -6.11 11.78
C ALA A 487 0.11 -6.17 13.16
N ARG A 488 0.02 -7.29 13.90
CA ARG A 488 0.82 -7.52 15.09
C ARG A 488 2.21 -8.05 14.67
N PRO A 489 3.32 -7.60 15.24
CA PRO A 489 3.46 -6.75 16.43
C PRO A 489 3.61 -5.25 16.14
N GLU A 490 3.52 -4.80 14.89
CA GLU A 490 3.69 -3.39 14.50
C GLU A 490 2.64 -2.50 15.16
N ILE A 491 1.39 -2.96 15.18
CA ILE A 491 0.30 -2.30 15.89
C ILE A 491 -0.16 -3.22 17.02
N ASP A 492 0.08 -2.79 18.29
CA ASP A 492 -0.29 -3.61 19.43
C ASP A 492 -1.76 -3.37 19.82
N PRO A 493 -2.65 -4.38 19.71
CA PRO A 493 -4.03 -4.29 20.16
C PRO A 493 -4.20 -3.94 21.63
N ALA A 494 -3.21 -4.25 22.49
CA ALA A 494 -3.25 -3.92 23.90
C ALA A 494 -3.27 -2.40 24.15
N VAL A 495 -2.69 -1.60 23.27
CA VAL A 495 -2.74 -0.12 23.31
C VAL A 495 -4.19 0.38 23.21
N TYR A 496 -5.06 -0.34 22.51
CA TYR A 496 -6.48 -0.04 22.35
C TYR A 496 -7.35 -0.64 23.49
N GLY A 497 -6.72 -1.32 24.47
CA GLY A 497 -7.42 -1.97 25.58
C GLY A 497 -8.02 -3.33 25.23
N ILE A 498 -7.62 -3.93 24.10
CA ILE A 498 -8.01 -5.28 23.69
C ILE A 498 -7.20 -6.28 24.52
N ARG A 499 -7.88 -7.28 25.11
CA ARG A 499 -7.31 -8.26 26.05
C ARG A 499 -7.39 -9.69 25.54
N CYS A 500 -7.74 -9.89 24.27
CA CYS A 500 -7.72 -11.21 23.66
C CYS A 500 -6.30 -11.78 23.63
N HIS A 501 -6.16 -13.08 23.85
CA HIS A 501 -4.91 -13.78 23.68
C HIS A 501 -4.38 -13.65 22.24
N ALA A 502 -3.08 -13.40 22.11
CA ALA A 502 -2.46 -13.18 20.81
C ALA A 502 -2.15 -14.50 20.10
N LEU A 503 -2.77 -14.73 18.98
CA LEU A 503 -2.47 -15.83 18.07
C LEU A 503 -1.29 -15.48 17.15
N PRO A 504 -0.46 -16.46 16.72
CA PRO A 504 0.70 -16.21 15.87
C PRO A 504 0.30 -15.84 14.43
N ASN A 505 1.07 -14.94 13.80
CA ASN A 505 1.06 -14.63 12.38
C ASN A 505 2.49 -14.61 11.85
N ILE A 506 2.69 -14.25 10.58
CA ILE A 506 4.02 -14.26 9.97
C ILE A 506 4.97 -13.23 10.63
N ASP A 507 4.49 -12.04 10.96
CA ASP A 507 5.29 -10.98 11.55
C ASP A 507 5.61 -11.26 13.02
N THR A 508 4.72 -11.90 13.76
CA THR A 508 5.06 -12.36 15.12
C THR A 508 6.16 -13.41 15.13
N LEU A 509 6.28 -14.23 14.10
CA LEU A 509 7.39 -15.18 13.98
C LEU A 509 8.74 -14.47 13.79
N TRP A 510 8.73 -13.30 13.19
CA TRP A 510 9.93 -12.50 12.96
C TRP A 510 10.23 -11.54 14.13
N LEU A 511 9.22 -10.84 14.64
CA LEU A 511 9.38 -9.75 15.60
C LEU A 511 8.92 -10.07 17.03
N GLY A 512 8.28 -11.22 17.23
CA GLY A 512 7.72 -11.64 18.51
C GLY A 512 6.28 -11.13 18.75
N GLY A 513 5.70 -11.47 19.89
CA GLY A 513 4.44 -10.88 20.35
C GLY A 513 3.21 -11.78 20.31
N SER A 514 3.32 -13.09 20.01
CA SER A 514 2.24 -14.05 20.27
C SER A 514 2.33 -14.66 21.67
N ASP A 515 1.16 -15.11 22.18
CA ASP A 515 1.08 -15.90 23.41
C ASP A 515 1.42 -17.39 23.10
N ILE A 516 1.72 -18.17 24.15
CA ILE A 516 1.79 -19.61 24.00
C ILE A 516 0.37 -20.17 23.86
N VAL A 517 0.07 -20.73 22.70
CA VAL A 517 -1.27 -21.20 22.31
C VAL A 517 -1.42 -22.68 22.70
N PRO A 518 -2.48 -23.10 23.41
CA PRO A 518 -2.78 -24.52 23.61
C PRO A 518 -3.25 -25.16 22.29
N PRO A 519 -3.08 -26.51 22.12
CA PRO A 519 -3.54 -27.19 20.90
C PRO A 519 -5.05 -27.13 20.67
N GLU A 520 -5.84 -26.96 21.73
CA GLU A 520 -7.28 -26.73 21.70
C GLU A 520 -7.58 -25.42 22.40
N ILE A 521 -8.33 -24.55 21.73
CA ILE A 521 -8.79 -23.25 22.25
C ILE A 521 -10.32 -23.22 22.31
N HIS A 522 -10.85 -22.52 23.32
CA HIS A 522 -12.29 -22.38 23.57
C HIS A 522 -12.66 -20.89 23.53
N GLY A 523 -13.97 -20.62 23.35
CA GLY A 523 -14.49 -19.27 23.36
C GLY A 523 -14.57 -18.65 21.98
N SER A 524 -14.27 -17.37 21.87
CA SER A 524 -14.31 -16.61 20.61
C SER A 524 -12.93 -16.51 19.98
N VAL A 525 -12.83 -16.91 18.72
CA VAL A 525 -11.64 -16.76 17.88
C VAL A 525 -11.89 -15.65 16.85
N LEU A 526 -11.18 -14.56 17.00
CA LEU A 526 -11.20 -13.44 16.09
C LEU A 526 -10.03 -13.59 15.12
N ILE A 527 -10.33 -13.56 13.83
CA ILE A 527 -9.28 -13.67 12.80
C ILE A 527 -9.45 -12.51 11.83
N SER A 528 -8.40 -11.71 11.67
CA SER A 528 -8.37 -10.67 10.66
C SER A 528 -8.38 -11.28 9.26
N ALA A 529 -9.01 -10.61 8.31
CA ALA A 529 -9.15 -11.13 6.94
C ALA A 529 -7.78 -11.31 6.26
N GLY A 530 -6.77 -10.52 6.65
CA GLY A 530 -5.37 -10.70 6.22
C GLY A 530 -4.84 -12.07 6.63
N ASP A 531 -4.88 -12.40 7.92
CA ASP A 531 -4.44 -13.69 8.45
C ASP A 531 -5.29 -14.86 7.91
N LEU A 532 -6.62 -14.68 7.86
CA LEU A 532 -7.51 -15.73 7.35
C LEU A 532 -7.17 -16.11 5.90
N SER A 533 -6.86 -15.11 5.07
CA SER A 533 -6.50 -15.33 3.66
C SER A 533 -5.21 -16.13 3.49
N GLY A 534 -4.29 -16.01 4.43
CA GLY A 534 -2.95 -16.58 4.36
C GLY A 534 -2.05 -15.94 3.30
N CYS A 535 -2.36 -14.71 2.85
CA CYS A 535 -1.64 -14.05 1.76
C CYS A 535 -0.18 -13.73 2.07
N GLU A 536 0.22 -13.73 3.33
CA GLU A 536 1.61 -13.52 3.76
C GLU A 536 2.44 -14.81 3.82
N TRP A 537 1.77 -15.97 3.78
CA TRP A 537 2.45 -17.26 3.81
C TRP A 537 2.82 -17.70 2.38
N PRO A 538 4.02 -18.28 2.19
CA PRO A 538 4.45 -18.79 0.87
C PRO A 538 3.55 -19.89 0.31
N SER A 539 2.81 -20.58 1.18
CA SER A 539 1.85 -21.62 0.83
C SER A 539 0.67 -21.59 1.79
N SER A 540 -0.55 -21.85 1.28
CA SER A 540 -1.75 -21.99 2.10
C SER A 540 -1.66 -23.08 3.15
N ARG A 541 -0.81 -24.12 2.94
CA ARG A 541 -0.55 -25.18 3.92
C ARG A 541 0.20 -24.69 5.16
N MET A 542 0.85 -23.55 5.08
CA MET A 542 1.57 -22.95 6.20
C MET A 542 0.71 -22.00 7.02
N ASN A 543 -0.46 -21.59 6.49
CA ASN A 543 -1.39 -20.72 7.22
C ASN A 543 -2.09 -21.52 8.33
N PRO A 544 -1.88 -21.18 9.62
CA PRO A 544 -2.49 -21.89 10.75
C PRO A 544 -4.01 -21.74 10.84
N TYR A 545 -4.59 -20.81 10.05
CA TYR A 545 -6.02 -20.49 10.06
C TYR A 545 -6.79 -21.05 8.85
N THR A 546 -6.16 -21.87 8.01
CA THR A 546 -6.78 -22.45 6.80
C THR A 546 -8.08 -23.20 7.11
N ALA A 547 -8.16 -23.90 8.26
CA ALA A 547 -9.38 -24.61 8.66
C ALA A 547 -10.60 -23.70 8.82
N PHE A 548 -10.38 -22.46 9.27
CA PHE A 548 -11.46 -21.47 9.46
C PHE A 548 -12.02 -20.93 8.14
N GLN A 549 -11.29 -21.03 7.02
CA GLN A 549 -11.78 -20.59 5.71
C GLN A 549 -13.02 -21.37 5.24
N SER A 550 -13.19 -22.61 5.73
CA SER A 550 -14.35 -23.45 5.39
C SER A 550 -15.54 -23.23 6.33
N LEU A 551 -15.37 -22.50 7.42
CA LEU A 551 -16.40 -22.24 8.40
C LEU A 551 -17.15 -20.94 8.06
N GLN A 552 -18.43 -20.90 8.43
CA GLN A 552 -19.17 -19.63 8.41
C GLN A 552 -18.86 -18.87 9.71
N PRO A 553 -18.44 -17.59 9.64
CA PRO A 553 -18.26 -16.80 10.84
C PRO A 553 -19.60 -16.54 11.53
N ASP A 554 -19.61 -16.56 12.86
CA ASP A 554 -20.79 -16.21 13.66
C ASP A 554 -21.09 -14.70 13.60
N GLU A 555 -20.03 -13.88 13.46
CA GLU A 555 -20.12 -12.42 13.38
C GLU A 555 -18.97 -11.88 12.52
N MET A 556 -19.16 -10.70 11.96
CA MET A 556 -18.14 -10.00 11.20
C MET A 556 -18.03 -8.56 11.69
N ILE A 557 -16.84 -8.16 12.15
CA ILE A 557 -16.56 -6.82 12.65
C ILE A 557 -16.08 -5.96 11.49
N ASP A 558 -16.90 -5.00 11.08
CA ASP A 558 -16.60 -4.01 10.00
C ASP A 558 -15.96 -4.65 8.75
N TYR A 559 -16.39 -5.88 8.40
CA TYR A 559 -15.97 -6.67 7.24
C TYR A 559 -14.49 -7.10 7.21
N GLY A 560 -13.67 -6.71 8.18
CA GLY A 560 -12.24 -7.00 8.20
C GLY A 560 -11.80 -7.98 9.29
N VAL A 561 -12.64 -8.25 10.31
CA VAL A 561 -12.36 -9.26 11.34
C VAL A 561 -13.52 -10.23 11.45
N LEU A 562 -13.23 -11.51 11.33
CA LEU A 562 -14.22 -12.60 11.38
C LEU A 562 -14.17 -13.25 12.76
N VAL A 563 -15.36 -13.52 13.34
CA VAL A 563 -15.50 -14.08 14.69
C VAL A 563 -16.10 -15.47 14.58
N TYR A 564 -15.48 -16.45 15.24
CA TYR A 564 -15.92 -17.83 15.32
C TYR A 564 -16.06 -18.22 16.78
N ARG A 565 -17.16 -18.85 17.19
CA ARG A 565 -17.41 -19.28 18.57
C ARG A 565 -17.43 -20.80 18.67
N GLY A 566 -16.72 -21.34 19.66
CA GLY A 566 -16.69 -22.79 19.87
C GLY A 566 -15.42 -23.31 20.49
N SER A 567 -15.12 -24.57 20.15
CA SER A 567 -13.86 -25.23 20.52
C SER A 567 -13.15 -25.63 19.23
N PHE A 568 -11.90 -25.23 19.10
CA PHE A 568 -11.15 -25.38 17.89
C PHE A 568 -9.79 -26.04 18.14
N GLN A 569 -9.44 -27.03 17.33
CA GLN A 569 -8.09 -27.60 17.28
C GLN A 569 -7.21 -26.70 16.42
N VAL A 570 -6.17 -26.16 17.04
CA VAL A 570 -5.25 -25.19 16.41
C VAL A 570 -3.78 -25.63 16.56
N ASN A 571 -3.51 -26.90 16.27
CA ASN A 571 -2.21 -27.54 16.47
C ASN A 571 -1.08 -26.76 15.80
N GLN A 572 -1.27 -26.31 14.56
CA GLN A 572 -0.24 -25.54 13.84
C GLN A 572 0.06 -24.20 14.53
N ALA A 573 -0.96 -23.44 14.96
CA ALA A 573 -0.75 -22.20 15.72
C ALA A 573 -0.08 -22.48 17.08
N ALA A 574 -0.43 -23.58 17.74
CA ALA A 574 0.18 -24.01 18.99
C ALA A 574 1.67 -24.37 18.83
N ALA A 575 2.03 -25.07 17.75
CA ALA A 575 3.41 -25.37 17.40
C ALA A 575 4.21 -24.10 17.06
N LEU A 576 3.66 -23.25 16.20
CA LEU A 576 4.27 -21.97 15.78
C LEU A 576 4.56 -21.04 16.97
N SER A 577 3.63 -20.91 17.92
CA SER A 577 3.83 -20.06 19.10
C SER A 577 4.98 -20.51 19.98
N ARG A 578 5.17 -21.83 20.11
CA ARG A 578 6.32 -22.42 20.84
C ARG A 578 7.62 -22.27 20.07
N ALA A 579 7.60 -22.52 18.75
CA ALA A 579 8.76 -22.33 17.89
C ALA A 579 9.24 -20.88 17.91
N GLN A 580 8.32 -19.91 17.84
CA GLN A 580 8.64 -18.50 18.01
C GLN A 580 9.32 -18.23 19.35
N ARG A 581 8.73 -18.67 20.45
CA ARG A 581 9.31 -18.46 21.79
C ARG A 581 10.69 -19.13 21.93
N ALA A 582 10.87 -20.30 21.35
CA ALA A 582 12.16 -20.99 21.31
C ALA A 582 13.21 -20.19 20.51
N ASN A 583 12.84 -19.61 19.37
CA ASN A 583 13.72 -18.76 18.57
C ASN A 583 14.09 -17.46 19.31
N GLU A 584 13.17 -16.84 20.04
CA GLU A 584 13.45 -15.68 20.90
C GLU A 584 14.52 -16.02 21.96
N LEU A 585 14.39 -17.17 22.62
CA LEU A 585 15.38 -17.65 23.59
C LEU A 585 16.74 -17.96 22.95
N LEU A 586 16.74 -18.58 21.76
CA LEU A 586 17.96 -18.82 21.00
C LEU A 586 18.67 -17.50 20.65
N ALA A 587 17.92 -16.50 20.15
CA ALA A 587 18.45 -15.18 19.85
C ALA A 587 18.97 -14.43 21.10
N ALA A 588 18.40 -14.70 22.27
CA ALA A 588 18.87 -14.21 23.56
C ALA A 588 20.11 -14.99 24.11
N GLY A 589 20.66 -15.94 23.34
CA GLY A 589 21.80 -16.75 23.75
C GLY A 589 21.48 -17.84 24.78
N LYS A 590 20.23 -18.29 24.86
CA LYS A 590 19.70 -19.27 25.82
C LYS A 590 19.21 -20.57 25.16
N PRO A 591 20.02 -21.26 24.35
CA PRO A 591 19.56 -22.42 23.59
C PRO A 591 19.10 -23.57 24.50
N ALA A 592 19.68 -23.75 25.70
CA ALA A 592 19.26 -24.78 26.64
C ALA A 592 17.84 -24.55 27.20
N GLU A 593 17.42 -23.30 27.37
CA GLU A 593 16.05 -22.95 27.78
C GLU A 593 15.07 -23.07 26.58
N ALA A 594 15.54 -22.91 25.35
CA ALA A 594 14.75 -22.99 24.12
C ALA A 594 14.39 -24.44 23.73
N LEU A 595 15.31 -25.41 23.99
CA LEU A 595 15.19 -26.80 23.52
C LEU A 595 13.88 -27.49 23.95
N PRO A 596 13.41 -27.42 25.19
CA PRO A 596 12.13 -28.03 25.58
C PRO A 596 10.94 -27.52 24.78
N LEU A 597 10.87 -26.19 24.52
CA LEU A 597 9.80 -25.58 23.73
C LEU A 597 9.84 -26.02 22.27
N ALA A 598 11.04 -26.17 21.70
CA ALA A 598 11.20 -26.68 20.34
C ALA A 598 10.72 -28.13 20.21
N HIS A 599 11.04 -28.98 21.22
CA HIS A 599 10.52 -30.35 21.28
C HIS A 599 8.98 -30.39 21.40
N GLU A 600 8.40 -29.55 22.27
CA GLU A 600 6.95 -29.46 22.40
C GLU A 600 6.31 -29.01 21.07
N ALA A 601 6.89 -28.04 20.38
CA ALA A 601 6.39 -27.57 19.09
C ALA A 601 6.31 -28.72 18.08
N VAL A 602 7.41 -29.47 17.91
CA VAL A 602 7.48 -30.62 17.00
C VAL A 602 6.58 -31.77 17.45
N ALA A 603 6.40 -31.98 18.76
CA ALA A 603 5.47 -33.02 19.26
C ALA A 603 4.01 -32.70 18.98
N ILE A 604 3.61 -31.39 18.97
CA ILE A 604 2.25 -30.94 18.66
C ILE A 604 1.99 -31.03 17.15
N ASP A 605 2.93 -30.58 16.32
CA ASP A 605 2.80 -30.64 14.87
C ASP A 605 4.14 -31.09 14.22
N PRO A 606 4.30 -32.41 14.00
CA PRO A 606 5.55 -32.97 13.46
C PRO A 606 5.86 -32.56 12.01
N VAL A 607 4.90 -32.05 11.27
CA VAL A 607 5.09 -31.67 9.86
C VAL A 607 5.27 -30.15 9.67
N GLU A 608 5.15 -29.36 10.75
CA GLU A 608 5.28 -27.93 10.69
C GLU A 608 6.77 -27.53 10.48
N ILE A 609 7.04 -26.83 9.39
CA ILE A 609 8.40 -26.57 8.87
C ILE A 609 9.21 -25.65 9.79
N ILE A 610 8.57 -24.61 10.32
CA ILE A 610 9.25 -23.60 11.17
C ILE A 610 9.63 -24.22 12.51
N SER A 611 8.77 -25.07 13.07
CA SER A 611 9.04 -25.80 14.31
C SER A 611 10.20 -26.78 14.17
N GLN A 612 10.25 -27.54 13.09
CA GLN A 612 11.35 -28.42 12.77
C GLN A 612 12.65 -27.63 12.52
N THR A 613 12.58 -26.51 11.85
CA THR A 613 13.75 -25.64 11.62
C THR A 613 14.28 -25.08 12.93
N ALA A 614 13.40 -24.59 13.80
CA ALA A 614 13.77 -24.07 15.12
C ALA A 614 14.44 -25.14 15.99
N LEU A 615 13.89 -26.36 16.02
CA LEU A 615 14.51 -27.48 16.74
C LEU A 615 15.93 -27.76 16.20
N GLY A 616 16.10 -27.79 14.89
CA GLY A 616 17.39 -28.02 14.27
C GLY A 616 18.43 -26.94 14.59
N ASP A 617 18.02 -25.67 14.54
CA ASP A 617 18.87 -24.50 14.82
C ASP A 617 19.31 -24.51 16.32
N ILE A 618 18.38 -24.80 17.22
CA ILE A 618 18.65 -24.86 18.65
C ILE A 618 19.55 -26.06 18.99
N ALA A 619 19.29 -27.25 18.44
CA ALA A 619 20.11 -28.43 18.63
C ALA A 619 21.56 -28.22 18.10
N ALA A 620 21.69 -27.56 16.94
CA ALA A 620 23.00 -27.18 16.38
C ALA A 620 23.75 -26.21 17.31
N ALA A 621 23.07 -25.22 17.89
CA ALA A 621 23.66 -24.27 18.84
C ALA A 621 24.14 -24.96 20.13
N LEU A 622 23.53 -26.09 20.51
CA LEU A 622 23.94 -26.93 21.65
C LEU A 622 24.98 -27.99 21.27
N GLY A 623 25.38 -28.08 20.01
CA GLY A 623 26.33 -29.09 19.52
C GLY A 623 25.72 -30.47 19.31
N GLN A 624 24.39 -30.61 19.38
CA GLN A 624 23.65 -31.87 19.19
C GLN A 624 23.44 -32.15 17.69
N LYS A 625 24.54 -32.49 16.99
CA LYS A 625 24.59 -32.57 15.53
C LYS A 625 23.61 -33.55 14.90
N ASP A 626 23.40 -34.71 15.52
CA ASP A 626 22.52 -35.74 14.97
C ASP A 626 21.06 -35.32 15.05
N GLU A 627 20.65 -34.70 16.14
CA GLU A 627 19.31 -34.14 16.31
C GLU A 627 19.06 -32.94 15.35
N ALA A 628 20.03 -32.04 15.22
CA ALA A 628 19.95 -30.94 14.27
C ALA A 628 19.76 -31.45 12.84
N ARG A 629 20.54 -32.49 12.46
CA ARG A 629 20.42 -33.12 11.13
C ARG A 629 19.05 -33.74 10.90
N GLN A 630 18.52 -34.47 11.90
CA GLN A 630 17.19 -35.10 11.81
C GLN A 630 16.08 -34.03 11.65
N ALA A 631 16.11 -32.99 12.47
CA ALA A 631 15.13 -31.93 12.44
C ALA A 631 15.14 -31.18 11.10
N TRP A 632 16.30 -30.77 10.58
CA TRP A 632 16.37 -30.09 9.26
C TRP A 632 15.99 -30.99 8.10
N GLN A 633 16.30 -32.33 8.18
CA GLN A 633 15.83 -33.29 7.17
C GLN A 633 14.31 -33.46 7.20
N ALA A 634 13.70 -33.46 8.38
CA ALA A 634 12.23 -33.44 8.52
C ALA A 634 11.61 -32.17 7.95
N ALA A 635 12.21 -31.01 8.24
CA ALA A 635 11.78 -29.73 7.65
C ALA A 635 11.85 -29.76 6.12
N ILE A 636 12.93 -30.29 5.53
CA ILE A 636 13.05 -30.43 4.07
C ILE A 636 12.01 -31.40 3.52
N ALA A 637 11.73 -32.51 4.20
CA ALA A 637 10.71 -33.46 3.77
C ALA A 637 9.33 -32.86 3.73
N SER A 638 8.98 -32.05 4.75
CA SER A 638 7.73 -31.27 4.79
C SER A 638 7.71 -30.17 3.72
N ALA A 639 8.79 -29.41 3.56
CA ALA A 639 8.90 -28.35 2.57
C ALA A 639 8.74 -28.87 1.12
N ARG A 640 9.19 -30.09 0.83
CA ARG A 640 9.00 -30.74 -0.49
C ARG A 640 7.54 -31.04 -0.83
N GLN A 641 6.64 -30.97 0.13
CA GLN A 641 5.20 -31.15 -0.10
C GLN A 641 4.50 -29.83 -0.44
N LEU A 642 5.18 -28.71 -0.30
CA LEU A 642 4.68 -27.40 -0.72
C LEU A 642 4.73 -27.26 -2.25
N GLU A 643 4.07 -26.23 -2.76
CA GLU A 643 4.15 -25.82 -4.16
C GLU A 643 5.62 -25.50 -4.53
N PRO A 644 6.09 -25.78 -5.77
CA PRO A 644 7.48 -25.60 -6.17
C PRO A 644 8.06 -24.23 -5.84
N ASP A 645 7.27 -23.17 -6.00
CA ASP A 645 7.67 -21.79 -5.73
C ASP A 645 7.87 -21.53 -4.23
N ALA A 646 7.06 -22.15 -3.36
CA ALA A 646 7.21 -22.06 -1.91
C ALA A 646 8.41 -22.86 -1.38
N GLN A 647 8.81 -23.95 -2.07
CA GLN A 647 9.98 -24.75 -1.70
C GLN A 647 11.27 -23.94 -1.72
N VAL A 648 11.38 -22.98 -2.66
CA VAL A 648 12.58 -22.12 -2.82
C VAL A 648 12.83 -21.27 -1.57
N SER A 649 11.80 -20.96 -0.79
CA SER A 649 11.93 -20.15 0.43
C SER A 649 12.61 -20.91 1.60
N TYR A 650 12.58 -22.24 1.61
CA TYR A 650 13.05 -23.04 2.76
C TYR A 650 14.16 -24.02 2.42
N ILE A 651 14.06 -24.78 1.33
CA ILE A 651 14.97 -25.90 1.04
C ILE A 651 16.43 -25.44 0.90
N PRO A 652 16.78 -24.37 0.16
CA PRO A 652 18.17 -23.98 -0.04
C PRO A 652 18.90 -23.60 1.26
N ASP A 653 18.19 -22.92 2.20
CA ASP A 653 18.76 -22.55 3.50
C ASP A 653 19.01 -23.80 4.36
N LEU A 654 18.03 -24.68 4.44
CA LEU A 654 18.13 -25.93 5.21
C LEU A 654 19.24 -26.85 4.67
N GLU A 655 19.39 -26.97 3.35
CA GLU A 655 20.49 -27.72 2.73
C GLU A 655 21.85 -27.09 3.02
N THR A 656 21.91 -25.75 3.08
CA THR A 656 23.14 -25.04 3.45
C THR A 656 23.51 -25.29 4.92
N LYS A 657 22.53 -25.26 5.83
CA LYS A 657 22.71 -25.62 7.25
C LYS A 657 23.23 -27.06 7.40
N LEU A 658 22.63 -27.99 6.67
CA LEU A 658 23.09 -29.40 6.67
C LEU A 658 24.53 -29.56 6.18
N LYS A 659 24.97 -28.80 5.19
CA LYS A 659 26.37 -28.85 4.67
C LYS A 659 27.38 -28.26 5.66
N ARG A 660 26.97 -27.36 6.53
CA ARG A 660 27.81 -26.68 7.52
C ARG A 660 27.93 -27.47 8.84
N LEU A 661 27.08 -28.45 9.10
CA LEU A 661 27.04 -29.26 10.29
C LEU A 661 28.19 -30.29 10.32
#